data_facb674b4344e1e9b5709ee581a293f3
#
_entry.id   facb674b4344e1e9b5709ee581a293f3
#
_cell.length_a   1.000
_cell.length_b   1.000
_cell.length_c   1.000
_cell.angle_alpha   90.00
_cell.angle_beta   90.00
_cell.angle_gamma   90.00
#
_symmetry.space_group_name_H-M   'P 1'
#
loop_
_entity.id
_entity.type
_entity.pdbx_description
1 polymer ?
#
loop_
_entity_poly.entity_id
_entity_poly.type
_entity_poly.pdbx_seq_one_letter_code
_entity_poly.pdbx_strand_id
1 'polypeptide(L)'
;MSLRGLGWLLLALAGSVGAQIVAVPPAANRAEAQTKSEPVATLIAPARVPARTIALPSPSVEEMAPLQKRAAAEPSATSTMRAKRHALAIGFPRSLPDGDRPLPLTELPWQALPDGGKAAQIVVNSPGAAAIRVGVSLSTKERGVALRFAESGGTQQVYGPYAAGAIAAVKLYWSPILDGDSATLEIYLPPGVSPARVEIRIPKISHLVSAGTALVRSEPISDIGRAGSCEIDVACVATPAASNQARAVAKLVFTDDGTTFICTGTLLSDSVASNTPYLYTASHCMDSQETASSLVTYWFFDAVACHSLAVPPYVKVTGGAVLLGRSIDSDWALVRLNSPPPANAIFSAWRAQPLANSTAIAVAHHPEGDLKKFSEGSTSGFYSFSDGTTFSRVGYSQGSTEPGSSGSGLLTLGSGGNFYELRGGLFAGDSSCGRPNGTDVYSRLDVALPLLAPYLTPDAADPSKKTRVVEYYYAGFDDYFITASPIEIQALDNGAFPGWVRTGLSFLAYSDPSVAPAGVSPVCRFYLLPQFGDSHVYSADPAECAATALKFATSWVEESPALFYIQLPDRTTGACPANTRAVYRFMNRTNQVHHRYTAEVDARNCMYYGTNPASDKDVDCSPFTGAWLEEGYGSPPNAPVMCSPLS
;
A
#
# COMPACT_ATOMS: atom_id res chain seq x y z
N MET A 1 31.19 76.10 2.68
CA MET A 1 31.75 75.27 1.58
C MET A 1 31.71 73.83 1.98
N SER A 2 31.09 73.04 1.10
CA SER A 2 31.11 71.56 0.94
C SER A 2 30.35 70.72 1.95
N LEU A 3 29.10 70.36 1.57
CA LEU A 3 28.33 69.19 1.99
C LEU A 3 29.01 67.90 1.48
N ARG A 4 29.06 66.85 2.32
CA ARG A 4 29.19 65.48 1.86
C ARG A 4 28.12 64.60 2.54
N GLY A 5 27.27 64.00 1.70
CA GLY A 5 26.15 63.20 2.10
C GLY A 5 26.53 61.85 2.70
N LEU A 6 25.76 61.43 3.69
CA LEU A 6 25.75 60.05 4.22
C LEU A 6 24.77 59.24 3.35
N GLY A 7 25.32 58.31 2.56
CA GLY A 7 24.54 57.26 1.90
C GLY A 7 24.13 56.18 2.91
N TRP A 8 22.83 55.95 3.02
CA TRP A 8 22.27 54.79 3.75
C TRP A 8 22.41 53.54 2.89
N LEU A 9 23.28 52.60 3.35
CA LEU A 9 23.34 51.26 2.81
C LEU A 9 22.19 50.45 3.44
N LEU A 10 21.13 50.24 2.69
CA LEU A 10 20.11 49.21 2.99
C LEU A 10 20.75 47.84 2.72
N LEU A 11 21.21 47.16 3.76
CA LEU A 11 21.46 45.73 3.70
C LEU A 11 20.09 45.02 3.62
N ALA A 12 19.73 44.56 2.44
CA ALA A 12 18.69 43.58 2.30
C ALA A 12 19.19 42.26 2.90
N LEU A 13 18.73 41.93 4.10
CA LEU A 13 18.81 40.57 4.62
C LEU A 13 17.94 39.69 3.72
N ALA A 14 18.56 39.05 2.73
CA ALA A 14 17.96 37.94 2.03
C ALA A 14 17.83 36.80 3.06
N GLY A 15 16.66 36.63 3.63
CA GLY A 15 16.33 35.46 4.40
C GLY A 15 16.58 34.22 3.49
N SER A 16 17.45 33.32 3.93
CA SER A 16 17.64 32.04 3.27
C SER A 16 16.31 31.30 3.31
N VAL A 17 15.58 31.29 2.19
CA VAL A 17 14.49 30.35 1.95
C VAL A 17 15.16 28.96 2.03
N GLY A 18 14.89 28.21 3.07
CA GLY A 18 15.37 26.85 3.21
C GLY A 18 14.96 26.07 1.95
N ALA A 19 15.96 25.61 1.18
CA ALA A 19 15.70 24.88 -0.04
C ALA A 19 14.99 23.57 0.31
N GLN A 20 13.82 23.33 -0.27
CA GLN A 20 13.14 22.06 -0.14
C GLN A 20 14.03 20.95 -0.70
N ILE A 21 14.21 19.84 0.05
CA ILE A 21 14.96 18.69 -0.42
C ILE A 21 14.15 18.01 -1.55
N VAL A 22 14.68 18.06 -2.76
CA VAL A 22 14.02 17.48 -3.95
C VAL A 22 14.73 16.25 -4.50
N ALA A 23 15.86 15.86 -3.89
CA ALA A 23 16.62 14.67 -4.26
C ALA A 23 17.38 14.11 -3.07
N VAL A 24 17.45 12.79 -2.98
CA VAL A 24 18.18 12.05 -1.95
C VAL A 24 19.05 11.00 -2.61
N PRO A 25 20.35 10.87 -2.23
CA PRO A 25 21.25 9.89 -2.78
C PRO A 25 20.90 8.45 -2.33
N PRO A 26 21.45 7.42 -3.01
CA PRO A 26 21.26 6.05 -2.56
C PRO A 26 21.98 5.81 -1.23
N ALA A 27 21.45 4.88 -0.43
CA ALA A 27 22.07 4.46 0.82
C ALA A 27 22.31 2.95 0.83
N ALA A 28 23.46 2.52 1.37
CA ALA A 28 23.70 1.12 1.66
C ALA A 28 22.84 0.68 2.85
N ASN A 29 22.33 -0.54 2.79
CA ASN A 29 21.68 -1.15 3.93
C ASN A 29 22.73 -1.39 5.03
N ARG A 30 22.58 -0.71 6.17
CA ARG A 30 23.45 -0.83 7.34
C ARG A 30 22.98 -1.91 8.31
N ALA A 31 21.86 -2.58 8.03
CA ALA A 31 21.49 -3.74 8.81
C ALA A 31 22.71 -4.65 8.81
N GLU A 32 23.28 -4.89 9.99
CA GLU A 32 24.32 -5.90 10.17
C GLU A 32 23.82 -7.13 9.45
N ALA A 33 24.71 -7.75 8.66
CA ALA A 33 24.40 -9.03 8.06
C ALA A 33 23.88 -9.89 9.19
N GLN A 34 22.57 -10.00 9.32
CA GLN A 34 21.98 -10.95 10.24
C GLN A 34 22.31 -12.31 9.65
N THR A 35 23.54 -12.76 9.91
CA THR A 35 23.97 -14.16 9.82
C THR A 35 23.24 -15.05 10.83
N LYS A 36 22.36 -14.46 11.65
CA LYS A 36 21.30 -15.20 12.30
C LYS A 36 20.23 -15.41 11.23
N SER A 37 20.33 -16.55 10.50
CA SER A 37 19.13 -17.19 9.99
C SER A 37 18.09 -17.03 11.10
N GLU A 38 16.93 -16.38 10.79
CA GLU A 38 15.82 -16.44 11.75
C GLU A 38 15.73 -17.90 12.19
N PRO A 39 15.65 -18.17 13.50
CA PRO A 39 15.57 -19.55 13.96
C PRO A 39 14.41 -20.16 13.18
N VAL A 40 14.70 -21.21 12.41
CA VAL A 40 13.68 -21.90 11.61
C VAL A 40 12.57 -22.24 12.59
N ALA A 41 11.43 -21.57 12.46
CA ALA A 41 10.31 -21.82 13.34
C ALA A 41 9.96 -23.31 13.19
N THR A 42 9.64 -23.96 14.29
CA THR A 42 9.19 -25.35 14.28
C THR A 42 7.77 -25.40 14.84
N LEU A 43 6.96 -26.33 14.36
CA LEU A 43 5.72 -26.65 15.04
C LEU A 43 6.06 -27.17 16.44
N ILE A 44 5.35 -26.68 17.44
CA ILE A 44 5.61 -27.05 18.85
C ILE A 44 4.85 -28.30 19.28
N ALA A 45 3.75 -28.61 18.58
CA ALA A 45 3.07 -29.89 18.75
C ALA A 45 3.87 -30.99 18.03
N PRO A 46 4.06 -32.17 18.64
CA PRO A 46 4.76 -33.31 18.01
C PRO A 46 4.11 -33.73 16.69
N ALA A 47 4.90 -34.17 15.72
CA ALA A 47 4.49 -34.53 14.36
C ALA A 47 3.39 -35.62 14.22
N ARG A 48 2.93 -36.24 15.30
CA ARG A 48 1.89 -37.28 15.31
C ARG A 48 0.61 -36.85 16.03
N VAL A 49 0.39 -35.54 16.20
CA VAL A 49 -0.85 -35.05 16.80
C VAL A 49 -1.99 -35.21 15.81
N PRO A 50 -3.15 -35.72 16.24
CA PRO A 50 -4.34 -35.66 15.40
C PRO A 50 -4.66 -34.21 15.04
N ALA A 51 -4.76 -33.89 13.76
CA ALA A 51 -5.16 -32.59 13.27
C ALA A 51 -6.62 -32.62 12.79
N ARG A 52 -7.33 -31.51 12.98
CA ARG A 52 -8.60 -31.34 12.28
C ARG A 52 -8.31 -31.00 10.82
N THR A 53 -8.84 -31.77 9.88
CA THR A 53 -8.68 -31.51 8.45
C THR A 53 -9.91 -30.84 7.87
N ILE A 54 -9.72 -29.78 7.11
CA ILE A 54 -10.72 -29.11 6.27
C ILE A 54 -10.28 -29.33 4.83
N ALA A 55 -10.96 -30.24 4.12
CA ALA A 55 -10.64 -30.55 2.74
C ALA A 55 -11.65 -29.86 1.81
N LEU A 56 -11.13 -29.11 0.84
CA LEU A 56 -11.93 -28.55 -0.25
C LEU A 56 -11.97 -29.55 -1.41
N PRO A 57 -13.04 -29.53 -2.24
CA PRO A 57 -13.05 -30.26 -3.50
C PRO A 57 -12.00 -29.66 -4.47
N SER A 58 -11.70 -30.35 -5.56
CA SER A 58 -10.92 -29.75 -6.65
C SER A 58 -11.59 -28.48 -7.17
N PRO A 59 -10.82 -27.44 -7.57
CA PRO A 59 -11.39 -26.20 -8.07
C PRO A 59 -12.32 -26.42 -9.26
N SER A 60 -13.43 -25.69 -9.27
CA SER A 60 -14.34 -25.68 -10.42
C SER A 60 -13.79 -24.84 -11.57
N VAL A 61 -14.32 -25.05 -12.77
CA VAL A 61 -13.98 -24.21 -13.95
C VAL A 61 -14.37 -22.74 -13.70
N GLU A 62 -15.46 -22.50 -12.99
CA GLU A 62 -15.93 -21.16 -12.64
C GLU A 62 -15.00 -20.44 -11.68
N GLU A 63 -14.49 -21.15 -10.64
CA GLU A 63 -13.48 -20.60 -9.72
C GLU A 63 -12.19 -20.20 -10.47
N MET A 64 -11.78 -20.98 -11.46
CA MET A 64 -10.57 -20.74 -12.27
C MET A 64 -10.77 -19.72 -13.41
N ALA A 65 -12.00 -19.42 -13.80
CA ALA A 65 -12.32 -18.59 -14.97
C ALA A 65 -11.64 -17.20 -14.97
N PRO A 66 -11.50 -16.48 -13.85
CA PRO A 66 -10.81 -15.19 -13.84
C PRO A 66 -9.34 -15.28 -14.28
N LEU A 67 -8.63 -16.31 -13.84
CA LEU A 67 -7.24 -16.55 -14.24
C LEU A 67 -7.12 -17.07 -15.68
N GLN A 68 -8.07 -17.90 -16.13
CA GLN A 68 -8.08 -18.43 -17.49
C GLN A 68 -8.40 -17.35 -18.54
N LYS A 69 -9.38 -16.48 -18.27
CA LYS A 69 -9.69 -15.33 -19.15
C LYS A 69 -8.49 -14.44 -19.36
N ARG A 70 -7.66 -14.31 -18.35
CA ARG A 70 -6.45 -13.53 -18.38
C ARG A 70 -5.34 -14.21 -19.21
N ALA A 71 -5.13 -15.52 -19.04
CA ALA A 71 -4.17 -16.28 -19.83
C ALA A 71 -4.53 -16.30 -21.33
N ALA A 72 -5.80 -16.12 -21.66
CA ALA A 72 -6.32 -16.09 -23.04
C ALA A 72 -6.41 -14.66 -23.63
N ALA A 73 -6.26 -13.62 -22.81
CA ALA A 73 -6.31 -12.23 -23.28
C ALA A 73 -4.97 -11.85 -23.91
N GLU A 74 -4.75 -12.21 -25.17
CA GLU A 74 -3.83 -11.52 -26.04
C GLU A 74 -4.15 -10.01 -26.00
N PRO A 75 -3.16 -9.10 -25.91
CA PRO A 75 -3.42 -7.68 -26.01
C PRO A 75 -4.08 -7.38 -27.35
N SER A 76 -5.40 -7.20 -27.33
CA SER A 76 -6.16 -6.81 -28.52
C SER A 76 -5.54 -5.54 -29.09
N ALA A 77 -5.37 -5.48 -30.41
CA ALA A 77 -4.84 -4.31 -31.13
C ALA A 77 -5.66 -3.02 -30.91
N THR A 78 -6.83 -3.12 -30.27
CA THR A 78 -7.71 -2.01 -29.88
C THR A 78 -7.62 -1.67 -28.39
N SER A 79 -6.74 -2.31 -27.61
CA SER A 79 -6.59 -2.04 -26.18
C SER A 79 -5.99 -0.65 -25.99
N THR A 80 -6.83 0.28 -25.64
CA THR A 80 -6.44 1.56 -25.00
C THR A 80 -5.72 1.25 -23.67
N MET A 81 -4.97 2.18 -23.09
CA MET A 81 -4.13 2.16 -21.87
C MET A 81 -4.57 1.28 -20.66
N ARG A 82 -5.44 0.31 -20.84
CA ARG A 82 -6.08 -0.50 -19.78
C ARG A 82 -5.30 -1.73 -19.33
N ALA A 83 -4.39 -2.26 -20.14
CA ALA A 83 -3.84 -3.61 -19.93
C ALA A 83 -2.97 -3.79 -18.67
N LYS A 84 -2.46 -2.71 -18.07
CA LYS A 84 -1.51 -2.75 -16.94
C LYS A 84 -2.03 -2.12 -15.65
N ARG A 85 -3.29 -1.70 -15.62
CA ARG A 85 -3.92 -1.02 -14.46
C ARG A 85 -4.25 -1.97 -13.30
N HIS A 86 -4.14 -3.25 -13.51
CA HIS A 86 -4.43 -4.25 -12.49
C HIS A 86 -3.17 -5.05 -12.18
N ALA A 87 -2.97 -5.29 -10.90
CA ALA A 87 -1.95 -6.21 -10.42
C ALA A 87 -2.10 -7.59 -11.07
N LEU A 88 -1.01 -8.30 -11.27
CA LEU A 88 -0.99 -9.64 -11.86
C LEU A 88 -1.57 -10.68 -10.90
N ALA A 89 -2.81 -11.17 -11.11
CA ALA A 89 -3.38 -12.23 -10.28
C ALA A 89 -2.70 -13.59 -10.54
N ILE A 90 -2.31 -14.28 -9.49
CA ILE A 90 -1.68 -15.61 -9.51
C ILE A 90 -2.42 -16.63 -8.65
N GLY A 91 -3.49 -16.23 -7.98
CA GLY A 91 -4.35 -17.08 -7.16
C GLY A 91 -5.76 -16.53 -7.10
N PHE A 92 -6.69 -17.34 -6.65
CA PHE A 92 -8.10 -16.99 -6.54
C PHE A 92 -8.67 -17.40 -5.16
N PRO A 93 -9.71 -16.69 -4.68
CA PRO A 93 -10.33 -17.02 -3.40
C PRO A 93 -11.11 -18.31 -3.45
N ARG A 94 -11.05 -19.08 -2.38
CA ARG A 94 -11.91 -20.23 -2.12
C ARG A 94 -12.48 -20.14 -0.71
N SER A 95 -13.79 -20.07 -0.58
CA SER A 95 -14.47 -20.07 0.71
C SER A 95 -14.40 -21.45 1.37
N LEU A 96 -14.17 -21.49 2.69
CA LEU A 96 -14.25 -22.73 3.44
C LEU A 96 -15.69 -23.01 3.87
N PRO A 97 -16.11 -24.29 3.91
CA PRO A 97 -17.38 -24.68 4.54
C PRO A 97 -17.44 -24.15 5.98
N ASP A 98 -18.51 -23.45 6.32
CA ASP A 98 -18.70 -22.80 7.64
C ASP A 98 -17.57 -21.83 8.07
N GLY A 99 -16.76 -21.35 7.12
CA GLY A 99 -15.57 -20.53 7.40
C GLY A 99 -15.87 -19.22 8.13
N ASP A 100 -17.06 -18.66 7.94
CA ASP A 100 -17.53 -17.44 8.64
C ASP A 100 -17.96 -17.69 10.09
N ARG A 101 -18.06 -18.96 10.51
CA ARG A 101 -18.36 -19.33 11.89
C ARG A 101 -17.08 -19.52 12.69
N PRO A 102 -17.09 -19.21 13.99
CA PRO A 102 -15.98 -19.55 14.87
C PRO A 102 -15.66 -21.04 14.83
N LEU A 103 -14.39 -21.37 14.74
CA LEU A 103 -13.94 -22.74 14.86
C LEU A 103 -14.27 -23.28 16.25
N PRO A 104 -14.74 -24.53 16.39
CA PRO A 104 -15.01 -25.14 17.68
C PRO A 104 -13.70 -25.53 18.39
N LEU A 105 -12.96 -24.54 18.89
CA LEU A 105 -11.63 -24.73 19.49
C LEU A 105 -11.66 -25.66 20.70
N THR A 106 -12.79 -25.76 21.40
CA THR A 106 -12.96 -26.69 22.54
C THR A 106 -12.96 -28.16 22.13
N GLU A 107 -13.24 -28.45 20.86
CA GLU A 107 -13.32 -29.81 20.31
C GLU A 107 -12.01 -30.24 19.63
N LEU A 108 -11.04 -29.33 19.51
CA LEU A 108 -9.74 -29.67 18.90
C LEU A 108 -8.93 -30.62 19.81
N PRO A 109 -8.14 -31.51 19.23
CA PRO A 109 -7.27 -32.41 19.97
C PRO A 109 -6.05 -31.66 20.53
N TRP A 110 -6.25 -30.92 21.62
CA TRP A 110 -5.22 -30.15 22.28
C TRP A 110 -4.16 -31.02 22.91
N GLN A 111 -2.91 -30.74 22.65
CA GLN A 111 -1.76 -31.36 23.27
C GLN A 111 -1.14 -30.46 24.33
N ALA A 112 -0.95 -30.98 25.53
CA ALA A 112 -0.20 -30.30 26.58
C ALA A 112 1.29 -30.21 26.22
N LEU A 113 1.89 -29.06 26.53
CA LEU A 113 3.30 -28.76 26.25
C LEU A 113 4.10 -28.65 27.56
N PRO A 114 5.44 -28.81 27.49
CA PRO A 114 6.31 -28.77 28.69
C PRO A 114 6.27 -27.42 29.44
N ASP A 115 5.93 -26.32 28.77
CA ASP A 115 5.78 -24.99 29.38
C ASP A 115 4.44 -24.78 30.11
N GLY A 116 3.60 -25.83 30.14
CA GLY A 116 2.25 -25.80 30.71
C GLY A 116 1.19 -25.21 29.79
N GLY A 117 1.55 -24.77 28.61
CA GLY A 117 0.65 -24.40 27.53
C GLY A 117 0.10 -25.60 26.79
N LYS A 118 -0.61 -25.34 25.70
CA LYS A 118 -1.15 -26.37 24.80
C LYS A 118 -1.19 -25.92 23.36
N ALA A 119 -1.06 -26.87 22.42
CA ALA A 119 -1.18 -26.60 21.00
C ALA A 119 -2.18 -27.56 20.34
N ALA A 120 -2.82 -27.07 19.27
CA ALA A 120 -3.67 -27.86 18.37
C ALA A 120 -3.41 -27.47 16.93
N GLN A 121 -3.65 -28.40 16.00
CA GLN A 121 -3.39 -28.21 14.59
C GLN A 121 -4.66 -28.36 13.75
N ILE A 122 -4.77 -27.52 12.73
CA ILE A 122 -5.79 -27.57 11.68
C ILE A 122 -5.07 -27.64 10.33
N VAL A 123 -5.42 -28.62 9.52
CA VAL A 123 -4.91 -28.76 8.16
C VAL A 123 -5.99 -28.31 7.17
N VAL A 124 -5.66 -27.39 6.30
CA VAL A 124 -6.51 -26.97 5.20
C VAL A 124 -5.92 -27.53 3.90
N ASN A 125 -6.74 -28.28 3.17
CA ASN A 125 -6.32 -28.91 1.91
C ASN A 125 -7.14 -28.33 0.74
N SER A 126 -6.44 -27.92 -0.31
CA SER A 126 -7.01 -27.42 -1.57
C SER A 126 -6.34 -28.10 -2.75
N PRO A 127 -6.89 -29.25 -3.21
CA PRO A 127 -6.24 -30.09 -4.21
C PRO A 127 -5.87 -29.33 -5.48
N GLY A 128 -4.64 -29.56 -5.96
CA GLY A 128 -4.12 -28.94 -7.18
C GLY A 128 -3.53 -27.52 -6.98
N ALA A 129 -3.53 -26.99 -5.76
CA ALA A 129 -2.82 -25.75 -5.49
C ALA A 129 -1.30 -25.98 -5.57
N ALA A 130 -0.61 -25.04 -6.18
CA ALA A 130 0.84 -24.97 -6.14
C ALA A 130 1.31 -24.41 -4.79
N ALA A 131 0.54 -23.46 -4.24
CA ALA A 131 0.69 -22.94 -2.89
C ALA A 131 -0.68 -22.46 -2.37
N ILE A 132 -0.77 -22.27 -1.05
CA ILE A 132 -1.97 -21.79 -0.37
C ILE A 132 -1.61 -20.59 0.50
N ARG A 133 -2.53 -19.63 0.62
CA ARG A 133 -2.55 -18.69 1.74
C ARG A 133 -3.84 -18.86 2.52
N VAL A 134 -3.74 -18.86 3.83
CA VAL A 134 -4.89 -19.02 4.73
C VAL A 134 -5.28 -17.67 5.29
N GLY A 135 -6.52 -17.26 5.05
CA GLY A 135 -7.10 -16.07 5.66
C GLY A 135 -7.65 -16.41 7.04
N VAL A 136 -7.17 -15.71 8.07
CA VAL A 136 -7.53 -15.96 9.47
C VAL A 136 -8.06 -14.68 10.12
N SER A 137 -9.23 -14.75 10.74
CA SER A 137 -9.73 -13.75 11.66
C SER A 137 -9.57 -14.28 13.10
N LEU A 138 -8.99 -13.48 13.99
CA LEU A 138 -8.75 -13.86 15.37
C LEU A 138 -9.25 -12.77 16.33
N SER A 139 -9.99 -13.17 17.34
CA SER A 139 -10.44 -12.30 18.44
C SER A 139 -10.14 -12.96 19.79
N THR A 140 -9.42 -12.26 20.64
CA THR A 140 -9.14 -12.68 22.02
C THR A 140 -8.64 -11.51 22.86
N LYS A 141 -8.91 -11.55 24.18
CA LYS A 141 -8.30 -10.66 25.18
C LYS A 141 -7.11 -11.32 25.88
N GLU A 142 -6.84 -12.58 25.59
CA GLU A 142 -5.78 -13.36 26.23
C GLU A 142 -4.42 -13.02 25.63
N ARG A 143 -3.43 -12.77 26.48
CA ARG A 143 -2.04 -12.52 26.04
C ARG A 143 -1.30 -13.84 25.78
N GLY A 144 -0.34 -13.80 24.88
CA GLY A 144 0.54 -14.94 24.60
C GLY A 144 -0.05 -16.00 23.66
N VAL A 145 -1.30 -15.82 23.20
CA VAL A 145 -1.86 -16.65 22.11
C VAL A 145 -1.08 -16.39 20.84
N ALA A 146 -0.70 -17.44 20.11
CA ALA A 146 0.09 -17.33 18.89
C ALA A 146 -0.32 -18.37 17.85
N LEU A 147 -0.13 -18.03 16.59
CA LEU A 147 -0.33 -18.91 15.45
C LEU A 147 0.99 -19.20 14.74
N ARG A 148 1.12 -20.42 14.20
CA ARG A 148 2.17 -20.80 13.26
C ARG A 148 1.54 -21.41 12.02
N PHE A 149 2.21 -21.26 10.89
CA PHE A 149 1.78 -21.82 9.61
C PHE A 149 2.90 -22.69 9.06
N ALA A 150 2.56 -23.88 8.57
CA ALA A 150 3.52 -24.80 7.96
C ALA A 150 3.08 -25.22 6.56
N GLU A 151 4.07 -25.35 5.69
CA GLU A 151 3.92 -25.86 4.33
C GLU A 151 3.77 -27.39 4.34
N SER A 152 3.09 -27.92 3.32
CA SER A 152 3.05 -29.37 3.06
C SER A 152 3.99 -29.80 1.95
N GLY A 153 4.44 -28.86 1.13
CA GLY A 153 5.36 -29.10 0.02
C GLY A 153 6.82 -28.79 0.37
N GLY A 154 7.72 -29.20 -0.50
CA GLY A 154 9.11 -28.77 -0.53
C GLY A 154 9.88 -28.92 0.80
N THR A 155 10.30 -27.79 1.34
CA THR A 155 11.14 -27.72 2.55
C THR A 155 10.38 -27.94 3.86
N GLN A 156 9.06 -28.03 3.84
CA GLN A 156 8.19 -28.06 5.02
C GLN A 156 8.48 -26.89 6.00
N GLN A 157 8.70 -25.70 5.45
CA GLN A 157 9.01 -24.52 6.24
C GLN A 157 7.86 -24.13 7.16
N VAL A 158 8.21 -23.67 8.38
CA VAL A 158 7.27 -23.18 9.38
C VAL A 158 7.49 -21.68 9.58
N TYR A 159 6.42 -20.92 9.59
CA TYR A 159 6.40 -19.47 9.77
C TYR A 159 5.74 -19.08 11.10
N GLY A 160 6.26 -18.07 11.75
CA GLY A 160 5.77 -17.56 13.03
C GLY A 160 6.77 -17.85 14.18
N PRO A 161 6.36 -17.69 15.45
CA PRO A 161 4.99 -17.47 15.93
C PRO A 161 4.49 -16.05 15.63
N TYR A 162 3.27 -15.93 15.17
CA TYR A 162 2.57 -14.66 15.03
C TYR A 162 1.68 -14.44 16.24
N ALA A 163 1.91 -13.36 16.97
CA ALA A 163 1.12 -13.01 18.14
C ALA A 163 -0.33 -12.66 17.77
N ALA A 164 -1.29 -13.01 18.62
CA ALA A 164 -2.70 -12.75 18.41
C ALA A 164 -2.99 -11.27 18.12
N GLY A 165 -2.28 -10.33 18.76
CA GLY A 165 -2.45 -8.89 18.53
C GLY A 165 -2.08 -8.45 17.10
N ALA A 166 -1.06 -9.06 16.51
CA ALA A 166 -0.68 -8.76 15.12
C ALA A 166 -1.72 -9.29 14.12
N ILE A 167 -2.35 -10.42 14.42
CA ILE A 167 -3.40 -11.01 13.57
C ILE A 167 -4.70 -10.21 13.72
N ALA A 168 -5.08 -9.85 14.94
CA ALA A 168 -6.29 -9.09 15.25
C ALA A 168 -6.22 -7.61 14.81
N ALA A 169 -5.05 -7.13 14.39
CA ALA A 169 -4.88 -5.77 13.91
C ALA A 169 -5.55 -5.50 12.55
N VAL A 170 -5.90 -6.56 11.82
CA VAL A 170 -6.60 -6.49 10.53
C VAL A 170 -7.86 -7.36 10.55
N LYS A 171 -8.82 -7.03 9.71
CA LYS A 171 -10.07 -7.79 9.60
C LYS A 171 -9.83 -9.23 9.18
N LEU A 172 -8.92 -9.45 8.24
CA LEU A 172 -8.50 -10.77 7.76
C LEU A 172 -6.99 -10.80 7.58
N TYR A 173 -6.31 -11.58 8.41
CA TYR A 173 -4.87 -11.79 8.32
C TYR A 173 -4.56 -12.92 7.33
N TRP A 174 -3.67 -12.67 6.37
CA TRP A 174 -3.22 -13.66 5.41
C TRP A 174 -1.90 -14.30 5.86
N SER A 175 -1.87 -15.61 5.90
CA SER A 175 -0.62 -16.35 6.16
C SER A 175 0.46 -15.98 5.12
N PRO A 176 1.75 -16.24 5.39
CA PRO A 176 2.74 -16.36 4.32
C PRO A 176 2.26 -17.31 3.23
N ILE A 177 2.93 -17.27 2.08
CA ILE A 177 2.70 -18.21 1.00
C ILE A 177 3.25 -19.57 1.43
N LEU A 178 2.38 -20.57 1.48
CA LEU A 178 2.66 -21.92 1.96
C LEU A 178 2.69 -22.87 0.77
N ASP A 179 3.85 -23.40 0.45
CA ASP A 179 4.05 -24.26 -0.71
C ASP A 179 3.33 -25.61 -0.56
N GLY A 180 2.72 -26.06 -1.64
CA GLY A 180 1.93 -27.27 -1.70
C GLY A 180 0.42 -27.05 -1.65
N ASP A 181 -0.33 -28.12 -1.70
CA ASP A 181 -1.79 -28.15 -1.75
C ASP A 181 -2.45 -28.26 -0.37
N SER A 182 -1.66 -28.24 0.69
CA SER A 182 -2.11 -28.29 2.08
C SER A 182 -1.33 -27.30 2.94
N ALA A 183 -2.01 -26.68 3.89
CA ALA A 183 -1.46 -25.76 4.86
C ALA A 183 -1.81 -26.21 6.28
N THR A 184 -0.84 -26.23 7.19
CA THR A 184 -1.07 -26.49 8.61
C THR A 184 -1.08 -25.19 9.38
N LEU A 185 -2.18 -24.91 10.08
CA LEU A 185 -2.30 -23.84 11.07
C LEU A 185 -2.15 -24.48 12.47
N GLU A 186 -1.11 -24.10 13.22
CA GLU A 186 -0.93 -24.48 14.62
C GLU A 186 -1.33 -23.31 15.52
N ILE A 187 -2.19 -23.60 16.50
CA ILE A 187 -2.70 -22.66 17.50
C ILE A 187 -2.00 -22.99 18.82
N TYR A 188 -1.31 -22.02 19.41
CA TYR A 188 -0.73 -22.12 20.74
C TYR A 188 -1.55 -21.30 21.74
N LEU A 189 -1.90 -21.91 22.86
CA LEU A 189 -2.50 -21.28 24.04
C LEU A 189 -1.55 -21.37 25.23
N PRO A 190 -1.18 -20.26 25.87
CA PRO A 190 -0.32 -20.27 27.05
C PRO A 190 -0.99 -20.91 28.27
N PRO A 191 -0.24 -21.19 29.35
CA PRO A 191 -0.78 -21.78 30.58
C PRO A 191 -1.99 -20.98 31.11
N GLY A 192 -3.04 -21.71 31.51
CA GLY A 192 -4.26 -21.12 32.08
C GLY A 192 -5.26 -20.56 31.08
N VAL A 193 -4.93 -20.46 29.79
CA VAL A 193 -5.87 -19.97 28.77
C VAL A 193 -6.78 -21.10 28.29
N SER A 194 -8.10 -20.85 28.39
CA SER A 194 -9.14 -21.74 27.88
C SER A 194 -9.37 -21.51 26.38
N PRO A 195 -9.55 -22.59 25.57
CA PRO A 195 -9.95 -22.46 24.17
C PRO A 195 -11.24 -21.66 23.97
N ALA A 196 -12.16 -21.70 24.94
CA ALA A 196 -13.42 -20.97 24.88
C ALA A 196 -13.28 -19.43 24.96
N ARG A 197 -12.07 -18.92 25.27
CA ARG A 197 -11.78 -17.48 25.34
C ARG A 197 -11.10 -16.95 24.08
N VAL A 198 -10.89 -17.79 23.08
CA VAL A 198 -10.26 -17.46 21.82
C VAL A 198 -11.22 -17.79 20.70
N GLU A 199 -11.45 -16.86 19.83
CA GLU A 199 -12.28 -17.06 18.64
C GLU A 199 -11.40 -16.96 17.39
N ILE A 200 -11.42 -17.98 16.57
CA ILE A 200 -10.71 -18.04 15.29
C ILE A 200 -11.71 -18.41 14.20
N ARG A 201 -11.65 -17.71 13.07
CA ARG A 201 -12.37 -18.05 11.85
C ARG A 201 -11.39 -18.20 10.70
N ILE A 202 -11.69 -19.09 9.76
CA ILE A 202 -10.97 -19.27 8.50
C ILE A 202 -11.99 -19.16 7.38
N PRO A 203 -12.41 -17.93 6.99
CA PRO A 203 -13.49 -17.77 6.02
C PRO A 203 -13.09 -18.23 4.62
N LYS A 204 -11.87 -18.01 4.23
CA LYS A 204 -11.39 -18.31 2.88
C LYS A 204 -9.88 -18.58 2.83
N ILE A 205 -9.45 -19.18 1.75
CA ILE A 205 -8.05 -19.31 1.35
C ILE A 205 -7.83 -18.64 -0.01
N SER A 206 -6.58 -18.31 -0.32
CA SER A 206 -6.14 -18.07 -1.69
C SER A 206 -5.50 -19.35 -2.22
N HIS A 207 -6.03 -19.87 -3.33
CA HIS A 207 -5.51 -21.01 -4.07
C HIS A 207 -4.61 -20.48 -5.18
N LEU A 208 -3.30 -20.65 -5.04
CA LEU A 208 -2.32 -20.22 -6.01
C LEU A 208 -2.13 -21.31 -7.08
N VAL A 209 -2.09 -20.89 -8.33
CA VAL A 209 -1.86 -21.79 -9.45
C VAL A 209 -0.43 -21.68 -9.95
N SER A 210 0.21 -22.80 -10.24
CA SER A 210 1.44 -22.81 -11.02
C SER A 210 1.09 -22.39 -12.44
N ALA A 211 1.73 -21.37 -12.96
CA ALA A 211 1.63 -21.05 -14.36
C ALA A 211 2.37 -22.14 -15.16
N GLY A 212 1.58 -22.95 -15.84
CA GLY A 212 1.93 -24.23 -16.41
C GLY A 212 3.01 -24.26 -17.48
N THR A 213 4.27 -24.20 -17.08
CA THR A 213 5.33 -24.81 -17.85
C THR A 213 6.09 -25.80 -16.97
N ALA A 214 6.04 -27.07 -17.35
CA ALA A 214 6.53 -28.23 -16.61
C ALA A 214 8.05 -28.31 -16.45
N LEU A 215 8.79 -27.22 -16.58
CA LEU A 215 10.25 -27.23 -16.65
C LEU A 215 10.96 -26.93 -15.31
N VAL A 216 10.29 -26.33 -14.32
CA VAL A 216 10.90 -26.08 -13.01
C VAL A 216 9.92 -26.42 -11.91
N ARG A 217 9.98 -27.64 -11.39
CA ARG A 217 9.10 -28.16 -10.34
C ARG A 217 9.41 -27.70 -8.92
N SER A 218 10.31 -26.77 -8.69
CA SER A 218 10.81 -26.49 -7.34
C SER A 218 10.22 -25.27 -6.66
N GLU A 219 9.55 -24.36 -7.40
CA GLU A 219 9.00 -23.12 -6.83
C GLU A 219 7.61 -22.82 -7.39
N PRO A 220 6.55 -22.93 -6.58
CA PRO A 220 5.16 -22.80 -7.04
C PRO A 220 4.77 -21.41 -7.52
N ILE A 221 5.59 -20.38 -7.26
CA ILE A 221 5.31 -18.98 -7.61
C ILE A 221 6.30 -18.45 -8.66
N SER A 222 7.13 -19.30 -9.24
CA SER A 222 8.06 -18.91 -10.30
C SER A 222 7.37 -18.97 -11.66
N ASP A 223 7.05 -17.81 -12.21
CA ASP A 223 6.66 -17.65 -13.62
C ASP A 223 7.91 -17.47 -14.52
N ILE A 224 9.01 -18.16 -14.19
CA ILE A 224 10.29 -18.06 -14.89
C ILE A 224 10.12 -18.48 -16.36
N GLY A 225 10.56 -17.59 -17.26
CA GLY A 225 10.45 -17.78 -18.71
C GLY A 225 9.11 -17.35 -19.31
N ARG A 226 8.24 -16.67 -18.56
CA ARG A 226 6.94 -16.19 -19.08
C ARG A 226 7.01 -14.80 -19.68
N ALA A 227 7.95 -13.98 -19.27
CA ALA A 227 8.15 -12.66 -19.86
C ALA A 227 8.35 -12.74 -21.37
N GLY A 228 7.81 -11.76 -22.07
CA GLY A 228 7.90 -11.67 -23.52
C GLY A 228 9.35 -11.68 -24.04
N SER A 229 9.53 -12.11 -25.27
CA SER A 229 10.85 -12.33 -25.86
C SER A 229 11.71 -11.05 -26.02
N CYS A 230 11.11 -9.86 -25.88
CA CYS A 230 11.84 -8.58 -25.93
C CYS A 230 12.40 -8.18 -24.57
N GLU A 231 11.98 -8.85 -23.49
CA GLU A 231 12.38 -8.52 -22.13
C GLU A 231 13.84 -8.93 -21.88
N ILE A 232 14.62 -8.01 -21.29
CA ILE A 232 16.06 -8.16 -21.10
C ILE A 232 16.35 -8.48 -19.64
N ASP A 233 17.00 -9.61 -19.35
CA ASP A 233 17.44 -9.92 -17.99
C ASP A 233 18.34 -8.81 -17.44
N VAL A 234 18.13 -8.41 -16.19
CA VAL A 234 19.03 -7.44 -15.55
C VAL A 234 20.48 -7.91 -15.56
N ALA A 235 20.72 -9.22 -15.56
CA ALA A 235 22.03 -9.82 -15.68
C ALA A 235 22.72 -9.59 -17.04
N CYS A 236 21.96 -9.18 -18.08
CA CYS A 236 22.53 -8.78 -19.38
C CYS A 236 23.04 -7.34 -19.38
N VAL A 237 22.65 -6.52 -18.39
CA VAL A 237 22.99 -5.09 -18.31
C VAL A 237 24.18 -4.90 -17.36
N ALA A 238 25.39 -4.94 -17.92
CA ALA A 238 26.65 -4.96 -17.16
C ALA A 238 27.10 -3.57 -16.66
N THR A 239 26.20 -2.74 -16.13
CA THR A 239 26.56 -1.44 -15.53
C THR A 239 26.45 -1.47 -14.01
N PRO A 240 27.35 -0.79 -13.26
CA PRO A 240 27.24 -0.69 -11.81
C PRO A 240 25.91 -0.06 -11.35
N ALA A 241 25.39 0.93 -12.10
CA ALA A 241 24.13 1.58 -11.80
C ALA A 241 22.94 0.61 -11.89
N ALA A 242 22.87 -0.20 -12.97
CA ALA A 242 21.81 -1.20 -13.14
C ALA A 242 21.89 -2.30 -12.07
N SER A 243 23.09 -2.81 -11.79
CA SER A 243 23.30 -3.83 -10.74
C SER A 243 22.92 -3.32 -9.35
N ASN A 244 23.24 -2.06 -9.02
CA ASN A 244 22.83 -1.45 -7.76
C ASN A 244 21.31 -1.25 -7.71
N GLN A 245 20.69 -0.77 -8.78
CA GLN A 245 19.25 -0.58 -8.84
C GLN A 245 18.49 -1.91 -8.73
N ALA A 246 18.98 -2.98 -9.36
CA ALA A 246 18.39 -4.31 -9.23
C ALA A 246 18.26 -4.76 -7.76
N ARG A 247 19.23 -4.37 -6.91
CA ARG A 247 19.25 -4.69 -5.47
C ARG A 247 18.28 -3.84 -4.65
N ALA A 248 17.74 -2.77 -5.22
CA ALA A 248 16.72 -1.93 -4.60
C ALA A 248 15.29 -2.36 -4.97
N VAL A 249 15.12 -3.26 -5.94
CA VAL A 249 13.82 -3.64 -6.50
C VAL A 249 13.44 -5.04 -6.05
N ALA A 250 12.20 -5.19 -5.58
CA ALA A 250 11.62 -6.45 -5.14
C ALA A 250 10.37 -6.81 -5.97
N LYS A 251 10.17 -8.12 -6.21
CA LYS A 251 8.87 -8.67 -6.60
C LYS A 251 7.97 -8.67 -5.38
N LEU A 252 6.78 -8.11 -5.53
CA LEU A 252 5.76 -8.02 -4.49
C LEU A 252 4.71 -9.08 -4.72
N VAL A 253 4.36 -9.83 -3.66
CA VAL A 253 3.25 -10.78 -3.69
C VAL A 253 2.35 -10.47 -2.49
N PHE A 254 1.08 -10.22 -2.75
CA PHE A 254 0.12 -9.82 -1.73
C PHE A 254 -1.26 -10.39 -2.04
N THR A 255 -2.15 -10.36 -1.06
CA THR A 255 -3.52 -10.88 -1.22
C THR A 255 -4.51 -9.79 -0.86
N ASP A 256 -5.42 -9.55 -1.75
CA ASP A 256 -6.58 -8.69 -1.57
C ASP A 256 -7.85 -9.51 -1.81
N ASP A 257 -8.78 -9.45 -0.86
CA ASP A 257 -10.04 -10.21 -0.82
C ASP A 257 -9.93 -11.69 -1.26
N GLY A 258 -8.80 -12.32 -0.95
CA GLY A 258 -8.52 -13.72 -1.27
C GLY A 258 -7.90 -13.97 -2.64
N THR A 259 -7.83 -12.99 -3.50
CA THR A 259 -7.04 -13.05 -4.73
C THR A 259 -5.60 -12.68 -4.43
N THR A 260 -4.64 -13.51 -4.83
CA THR A 260 -3.21 -13.20 -4.69
C THR A 260 -2.66 -12.61 -5.98
N PHE A 261 -1.91 -11.52 -5.83
CA PHE A 261 -1.40 -10.70 -6.94
C PHE A 261 0.12 -10.54 -6.90
N ILE A 262 0.69 -10.15 -8.04
CA ILE A 262 2.08 -9.72 -8.19
C ILE A 262 2.14 -8.26 -8.67
N CYS A 263 3.07 -7.52 -8.10
CA CYS A 263 3.53 -6.20 -8.53
C CYS A 263 5.05 -6.08 -8.35
N THR A 264 5.58 -4.91 -8.62
CA THR A 264 6.98 -4.55 -8.41
C THR A 264 7.07 -3.34 -7.47
N GLY A 265 8.09 -3.28 -6.62
CA GLY A 265 8.33 -2.14 -5.73
C GLY A 265 9.80 -1.80 -5.61
N THR A 266 10.07 -0.55 -5.23
CA THR A 266 11.43 -0.02 -5.08
C THR A 266 11.66 0.50 -3.66
N LEU A 267 12.69 -0.01 -2.99
CA LEU A 267 13.14 0.45 -1.67
C LEU A 267 13.79 1.83 -1.79
N LEU A 268 13.37 2.80 -0.97
CA LEU A 268 13.82 4.19 -1.04
C LEU A 268 14.66 4.62 0.15
N SER A 269 15.69 5.41 -0.10
CA SER A 269 16.42 6.16 0.92
C SER A 269 15.60 7.36 1.39
N ASP A 270 15.76 7.75 2.67
CA ASP A 270 15.31 9.04 3.17
C ASP A 270 16.49 10.02 3.30
N SER A 271 16.21 11.31 3.54
CA SER A 271 17.21 12.36 3.59
C SER A 271 18.22 12.20 4.74
N VAL A 272 17.87 11.45 5.78
CA VAL A 272 18.74 11.19 6.94
C VAL A 272 19.40 9.82 6.88
N ALA A 273 19.21 9.06 5.81
CA ALA A 273 19.71 7.70 5.63
C ALA A 273 19.43 6.80 6.86
N SER A 274 18.17 6.85 7.35
CA SER A 274 17.76 6.14 8.57
C SER A 274 17.76 4.61 8.43
N ASN A 275 17.80 4.09 7.20
CA ASN A 275 17.54 2.70 6.85
C ASN A 275 16.12 2.22 7.20
N THR A 276 15.17 3.13 7.41
CA THR A 276 13.76 2.77 7.49
C THR A 276 13.32 2.17 6.16
N PRO A 277 12.76 0.95 6.14
CA PRO A 277 12.51 0.24 4.90
C PRO A 277 11.26 0.74 4.17
N TYR A 278 11.34 1.96 3.66
CA TYR A 278 10.32 2.55 2.82
C TYR A 278 10.33 1.91 1.44
N LEU A 279 9.19 1.39 1.00
CA LEU A 279 9.04 0.78 -0.31
C LEU A 279 7.94 1.50 -1.07
N TYR A 280 8.31 1.99 -2.26
CA TYR A 280 7.40 2.70 -3.18
C TYR A 280 6.85 1.74 -4.22
N THR A 281 5.55 1.83 -4.49
CA THR A 281 4.84 1.05 -5.50
C THR A 281 3.59 1.80 -6.00
N ALA A 282 2.72 1.16 -6.74
CA ALA A 282 1.45 1.72 -7.21
C ALA A 282 0.33 1.60 -6.15
N SER A 283 -0.63 2.52 -6.16
CA SER A 283 -1.81 2.46 -5.28
C SER A 283 -2.69 1.26 -5.60
N HIS A 284 -2.86 0.92 -6.87
CA HIS A 284 -3.62 -0.28 -7.28
C HIS A 284 -2.96 -1.61 -6.89
N CYS A 285 -1.71 -1.59 -6.37
CA CYS A 285 -1.04 -2.74 -5.76
C CYS A 285 -1.22 -2.76 -4.23
N MET A 286 -1.27 -1.59 -3.58
CA MET A 286 -1.34 -1.44 -2.13
C MET A 286 -2.45 -0.46 -1.78
N ASP A 287 -3.68 -0.92 -1.89
CA ASP A 287 -4.89 -0.11 -1.77
C ASP A 287 -5.43 -0.03 -0.35
N SER A 288 -4.99 -0.90 0.55
CA SER A 288 -5.46 -0.99 1.92
C SER A 288 -4.37 -1.45 2.89
N GLN A 289 -4.58 -1.20 4.18
CA GLN A 289 -3.70 -1.77 5.21
C GLN A 289 -3.82 -3.30 5.26
N GLU A 290 -4.98 -3.86 4.94
CA GLU A 290 -5.17 -5.32 4.88
C GLU A 290 -4.29 -5.93 3.80
N THR A 291 -4.30 -5.35 2.58
CA THR A 291 -3.43 -5.72 1.47
C THR A 291 -1.95 -5.58 1.86
N ALA A 292 -1.55 -4.45 2.45
CA ALA A 292 -0.18 -4.21 2.89
C ALA A 292 0.28 -5.21 3.96
N SER A 293 -0.61 -5.60 4.89
CA SER A 293 -0.29 -6.58 5.93
C SER A 293 -0.06 -7.99 5.38
N SER A 294 -0.58 -8.27 4.18
CA SER A 294 -0.40 -9.54 3.49
C SER A 294 0.90 -9.61 2.67
N LEU A 295 1.64 -8.50 2.53
CA LEU A 295 2.78 -8.37 1.62
C LEU A 295 3.91 -9.35 1.95
N VAL A 296 4.38 -10.03 0.92
CA VAL A 296 5.62 -10.82 0.88
C VAL A 296 6.50 -10.24 -0.22
N THR A 297 7.78 -10.00 0.07
CA THR A 297 8.72 -9.45 -0.90
C THR A 297 9.80 -10.45 -1.26
N TYR A 298 10.11 -10.56 -2.56
CA TYR A 298 11.16 -11.42 -3.08
C TYR A 298 12.30 -10.54 -3.61
N TRP A 299 13.47 -10.71 -3.03
CA TRP A 299 14.68 -9.94 -3.30
C TRP A 299 15.70 -10.78 -4.04
N PHE A 300 16.45 -10.15 -4.95
CA PHE A 300 17.47 -10.83 -5.77
C PHE A 300 16.87 -11.95 -6.63
N PHE A 301 15.61 -11.83 -7.01
CA PHE A 301 14.95 -12.73 -7.93
C PHE A 301 15.34 -12.37 -9.37
N ASP A 302 16.64 -12.53 -9.66
CA ASP A 302 17.31 -12.12 -10.89
C ASP A 302 17.85 -13.35 -11.62
N ALA A 303 17.96 -13.31 -12.95
CA ALA A 303 18.64 -14.38 -13.68
C ALA A 303 20.09 -14.53 -13.18
N VAL A 304 20.54 -15.77 -12.94
CA VAL A 304 21.92 -16.04 -12.50
C VAL A 304 22.97 -15.65 -13.55
N ALA A 305 22.58 -15.59 -14.81
CA ALA A 305 23.35 -15.10 -15.95
C ALA A 305 22.38 -14.62 -17.03
N CYS A 306 22.89 -13.85 -17.98
CA CYS A 306 22.12 -13.39 -19.14
C CYS A 306 21.48 -14.59 -19.86
N HIS A 307 20.16 -14.52 -20.08
CA HIS A 307 19.32 -15.58 -20.69
C HIS A 307 19.25 -16.90 -19.89
N SER A 308 19.59 -16.87 -18.58
CA SER A 308 19.43 -18.04 -17.73
C SER A 308 18.02 -18.15 -17.19
N LEU A 309 17.45 -19.36 -17.24
CA LEU A 309 16.18 -19.71 -16.57
C LEU A 309 16.42 -20.45 -15.25
N ALA A 310 17.66 -20.50 -14.75
CA ALA A 310 17.98 -21.14 -13.50
C ALA A 310 17.37 -20.34 -12.32
N VAL A 311 16.82 -21.06 -11.34
CA VAL A 311 16.30 -20.47 -10.11
C VAL A 311 17.45 -19.79 -9.36
N PRO A 312 17.35 -18.47 -9.11
CA PRO A 312 18.40 -17.75 -8.40
C PRO A 312 18.36 -18.05 -6.90
N PRO A 313 19.45 -17.79 -6.17
CA PRO A 313 19.42 -17.68 -4.73
C PRO A 313 18.72 -16.35 -4.36
N TYR A 314 17.43 -16.40 -4.14
CA TYR A 314 16.62 -15.24 -3.73
C TYR A 314 16.32 -15.25 -2.23
N VAL A 315 15.90 -14.10 -1.70
CA VAL A 315 15.48 -13.96 -0.30
C VAL A 315 14.00 -13.58 -0.25
N LYS A 316 13.20 -14.41 0.42
CA LYS A 316 11.78 -14.17 0.70
C LYS A 316 11.65 -13.49 2.07
N VAL A 317 11.09 -12.28 2.13
CA VAL A 317 10.83 -11.56 3.37
C VAL A 317 9.33 -11.50 3.59
N THR A 318 8.90 -11.99 4.75
CA THR A 318 7.50 -12.03 5.21
C THR A 318 7.27 -11.00 6.32
N GLY A 319 6.03 -10.87 6.80
CA GLY A 319 5.68 -10.00 7.91
C GLY A 319 4.84 -8.79 7.50
N GLY A 320 4.61 -8.62 6.20
CA GLY A 320 3.78 -7.51 5.70
C GLY A 320 4.42 -6.14 5.82
N ALA A 321 3.60 -5.13 5.72
CA ALA A 321 4.00 -3.73 5.77
C ALA A 321 2.92 -2.86 6.43
N VAL A 322 3.32 -1.66 6.84
CA VAL A 322 2.41 -0.57 7.22
C VAL A 322 2.19 0.33 6.02
N LEU A 323 0.95 0.57 5.63
CA LEU A 323 0.59 1.52 4.59
C LEU A 323 0.72 2.95 5.14
N LEU A 324 1.71 3.68 4.66
CA LEU A 324 2.01 5.03 5.14
C LEU A 324 1.24 6.12 4.39
N GLY A 325 0.99 5.90 3.11
CA GLY A 325 0.24 6.81 2.27
C GLY A 325 0.06 6.27 0.88
N ARG A 326 -1.00 6.71 0.22
CA ARG A 326 -1.30 6.42 -1.19
C ARG A 326 -2.13 7.53 -1.81
N SER A 327 -2.19 7.57 -3.12
CA SER A 327 -3.15 8.36 -3.87
C SER A 327 -3.76 7.50 -4.96
N ILE A 328 -5.07 7.51 -5.02
CA ILE A 328 -5.82 6.80 -6.07
C ILE A 328 -5.74 7.60 -7.37
N ASP A 329 -5.87 8.92 -7.27
CA ASP A 329 -5.85 9.82 -8.41
C ASP A 329 -4.50 9.76 -9.15
N SER A 330 -3.40 9.70 -8.42
CA SER A 330 -2.02 9.73 -8.94
C SER A 330 -1.33 8.38 -8.90
N ASP A 331 -2.01 7.34 -8.46
CA ASP A 331 -1.59 5.93 -8.41
C ASP A 331 -0.19 5.69 -7.85
N TRP A 332 0.07 6.18 -6.64
CA TRP A 332 1.27 5.84 -5.88
C TRP A 332 0.92 5.33 -4.49
N ALA A 333 1.77 4.47 -3.96
CA ALA A 333 1.72 4.03 -2.57
C ALA A 333 3.12 3.98 -1.96
N LEU A 334 3.21 4.35 -0.69
CA LEU A 334 4.41 4.18 0.14
C LEU A 334 4.05 3.29 1.33
N VAL A 335 4.79 2.22 1.48
CA VAL A 335 4.67 1.33 2.64
C VAL A 335 5.99 1.28 3.40
N ARG A 336 5.92 0.95 4.68
CA ARG A 336 7.08 0.60 5.51
C ARG A 336 7.03 -0.89 5.80
N LEU A 337 8.02 -1.64 5.34
CA LEU A 337 8.12 -3.07 5.64
C LEU A 337 8.23 -3.29 7.15
N ASN A 338 7.56 -4.31 7.67
CA ASN A 338 7.63 -4.69 9.09
C ASN A 338 8.91 -5.47 9.41
N SER A 339 9.49 -6.13 8.41
CA SER A 339 10.77 -6.83 8.51
C SER A 339 11.84 -6.08 7.72
N PRO A 340 13.11 -6.08 8.16
CA PRO A 340 14.19 -5.44 7.42
C PRO A 340 14.40 -6.12 6.06
N PRO A 341 14.78 -5.36 5.02
CA PRO A 341 15.21 -5.94 3.75
C PRO A 341 16.52 -6.72 3.93
N PRO A 342 16.87 -7.64 3.01
CA PRO A 342 18.12 -8.40 3.10
C PRO A 342 19.34 -7.50 3.16
N ALA A 343 20.41 -7.95 3.83
CA ALA A 343 21.63 -7.16 4.07
C ALA A 343 22.26 -6.56 2.79
N ASN A 344 22.13 -7.26 1.66
CA ASN A 344 22.65 -6.77 0.38
C ASN A 344 21.68 -5.89 -0.42
N ALA A 345 20.48 -5.61 0.08
CA ALA A 345 19.58 -4.66 -0.54
C ALA A 345 20.16 -3.23 -0.49
N ILE A 346 19.77 -2.40 -1.43
CA ILE A 346 20.16 -1.00 -1.50
C ILE A 346 18.91 -0.14 -1.39
N PHE A 347 18.99 0.95 -0.67
CA PHE A 347 17.98 1.98 -0.69
C PHE A 347 18.23 2.89 -1.90
N SER A 348 17.31 2.87 -2.87
CA SER A 348 17.43 3.64 -4.11
C SER A 348 17.43 5.14 -3.83
N ALA A 349 18.20 5.87 -4.62
CA ALA A 349 18.06 7.31 -4.73
C ALA A 349 16.71 7.67 -5.34
N TRP A 350 16.30 8.93 -5.14
CA TRP A 350 15.13 9.50 -5.79
C TRP A 350 15.31 10.99 -6.05
N ARG A 351 14.53 11.51 -7.02
CA ARG A 351 14.47 12.93 -7.33
C ARG A 351 13.05 13.34 -7.70
N ALA A 352 12.49 14.29 -6.96
CA ALA A 352 11.14 14.81 -7.13
C ALA A 352 11.18 16.13 -7.94
N GLN A 353 11.41 15.99 -9.24
CA GLN A 353 11.37 17.10 -10.20
C GLN A 353 10.67 16.63 -11.48
N PRO A 354 9.91 17.50 -12.18
CA PRO A 354 9.34 17.15 -13.46
C PRO A 354 10.39 16.68 -14.46
N LEU A 355 10.04 15.72 -15.30
CA LEU A 355 10.90 15.22 -16.35
C LEU A 355 10.71 16.03 -17.65
N ALA A 356 11.81 16.41 -18.28
CA ALA A 356 11.78 17.00 -19.62
C ALA A 356 11.49 15.91 -20.67
N ASN A 357 11.00 16.32 -21.85
CA ASN A 357 10.86 15.43 -22.99
C ASN A 357 12.22 14.85 -23.40
N SER A 358 12.18 13.65 -23.93
CA SER A 358 13.38 12.91 -24.40
C SER A 358 14.42 12.67 -23.30
N THR A 359 14.04 12.75 -22.03
CA THR A 359 14.89 12.30 -20.93
C THR A 359 15.04 10.79 -21.01
N ALA A 360 16.27 10.29 -21.05
CA ALA A 360 16.56 8.87 -21.01
C ALA A 360 16.08 8.25 -19.67
N ILE A 361 15.41 7.12 -19.75
CA ILE A 361 14.85 6.40 -18.60
C ILE A 361 15.25 4.93 -18.63
N ALA A 362 15.16 4.32 -17.45
CA ALA A 362 15.23 2.89 -17.27
C ALA A 362 14.14 2.41 -16.31
N VAL A 363 13.87 1.10 -16.34
CA VAL A 363 12.93 0.43 -15.45
C VAL A 363 13.48 -0.94 -15.07
N ALA A 364 13.54 -1.24 -13.78
CA ALA A 364 13.82 -2.57 -13.28
C ALA A 364 12.52 -3.16 -12.72
N HIS A 365 12.06 -4.31 -13.21
CA HIS A 365 10.72 -4.82 -12.97
C HIS A 365 10.62 -6.34 -13.06
N HIS A 366 9.43 -6.89 -12.69
CA HIS A 366 9.11 -8.32 -12.75
C HIS A 366 7.89 -8.58 -13.67
N PRO A 367 8.08 -8.50 -15.01
CA PRO A 367 7.02 -8.74 -15.98
C PRO A 367 6.56 -10.19 -15.90
N GLU A 368 5.25 -10.43 -15.96
CA GLU A 368 4.59 -11.73 -15.78
C GLU A 368 5.00 -12.49 -14.50
N GLY A 369 5.59 -11.79 -13.51
CA GLY A 369 6.17 -12.39 -12.31
C GLY A 369 7.53 -13.08 -12.53
N ASP A 370 8.10 -12.95 -13.69
CA ASP A 370 9.37 -13.56 -14.11
C ASP A 370 10.56 -12.98 -13.33
N LEU A 371 11.74 -13.54 -13.59
CA LEU A 371 13.04 -13.00 -13.16
C LEU A 371 13.14 -11.53 -13.54
N LYS A 372 13.83 -10.76 -12.69
CA LYS A 372 13.92 -9.31 -12.88
C LYS A 372 14.46 -8.94 -14.25
N LYS A 373 13.75 -8.06 -14.93
CA LYS A 373 14.09 -7.51 -16.25
C LYS A 373 14.48 -6.04 -16.13
N PHE A 374 15.10 -5.55 -17.20
CA PHE A 374 15.55 -4.17 -17.30
C PHE A 374 15.18 -3.61 -18.68
N SER A 375 14.44 -2.51 -18.68
CA SER A 375 13.98 -1.86 -19.91
C SER A 375 14.51 -0.43 -19.96
N GLU A 376 14.80 0.07 -21.17
CA GLU A 376 15.31 1.40 -21.40
C GLU A 376 14.47 2.13 -22.45
N GLY A 377 14.42 3.47 -22.34
CA GLY A 377 13.64 4.29 -23.25
C GLY A 377 13.80 5.76 -22.99
N SER A 378 12.77 6.52 -23.31
CA SER A 378 12.74 7.95 -23.06
C SER A 378 11.34 8.47 -22.77
N THR A 379 11.28 9.61 -22.08
CA THR A 379 10.03 10.34 -21.86
C THR A 379 9.50 10.97 -23.14
N SER A 380 8.19 10.96 -23.29
CA SER A 380 7.47 11.64 -24.38
C SER A 380 6.48 12.71 -23.86
N GLY A 381 6.78 13.31 -22.71
CA GLY A 381 5.98 14.34 -22.07
C GLY A 381 5.09 13.81 -20.95
N PHE A 382 3.97 14.47 -20.78
CA PHE A 382 2.96 14.07 -19.79
C PHE A 382 1.70 13.57 -20.49
N TYR A 383 1.02 12.67 -19.81
CA TYR A 383 -0.34 12.28 -20.14
C TYR A 383 -1.27 12.87 -19.07
N SER A 384 -2.34 13.51 -19.49
CA SER A 384 -3.36 14.10 -18.60
C SER A 384 -4.65 13.32 -18.71
N PHE A 385 -5.20 12.91 -17.58
CA PHE A 385 -6.52 12.31 -17.49
C PHE A 385 -7.61 13.40 -17.41
N SER A 386 -8.85 13.02 -17.58
CA SER A 386 -10.00 13.93 -17.60
C SER A 386 -10.22 14.67 -16.27
N ASP A 387 -9.75 14.12 -15.16
CA ASP A 387 -9.77 14.72 -13.82
C ASP A 387 -8.65 15.76 -13.58
N GLY A 388 -7.80 15.98 -14.59
CA GLY A 388 -6.64 16.89 -14.52
C GLY A 388 -5.38 16.28 -13.92
N THR A 389 -5.40 15.02 -13.46
CA THR A 389 -4.18 14.36 -13.00
C THR A 389 -3.21 14.12 -14.15
N THR A 390 -1.92 14.23 -13.86
CA THR A 390 -0.86 14.11 -14.87
C THR A 390 0.15 13.05 -14.50
N PHE A 391 0.54 12.26 -15.49
CA PHE A 391 1.50 11.17 -15.39
C PHE A 391 2.65 11.39 -16.37
N SER A 392 3.85 10.91 -16.05
CA SER A 392 4.97 10.89 -16.98
C SER A 392 4.72 9.82 -18.04
N ARG A 393 4.73 10.19 -19.33
CA ARG A 393 4.58 9.26 -20.46
C ARG A 393 5.93 8.85 -21.02
N VAL A 394 6.12 7.56 -21.23
CA VAL A 394 7.38 6.99 -21.73
C VAL A 394 7.14 6.02 -22.89
N GLY A 395 8.15 5.87 -23.75
CA GLY A 395 8.26 4.80 -24.75
C GLY A 395 9.58 4.07 -24.57
N TYR A 396 9.63 2.81 -24.96
CA TYR A 396 10.82 1.97 -24.80
C TYR A 396 11.57 1.83 -26.12
N SER A 397 12.90 1.82 -26.00
CA SER A 397 13.83 1.50 -27.09
C SER A 397 14.39 0.08 -26.95
N GLN A 398 14.40 -0.46 -25.73
CA GLN A 398 14.80 -1.82 -25.40
C GLN A 398 13.94 -2.36 -24.27
N GLY A 399 13.50 -3.61 -24.37
CA GLY A 399 12.57 -4.19 -23.44
C GLY A 399 11.17 -3.58 -23.56
N SER A 400 10.36 -3.79 -22.56
CA SER A 400 9.00 -3.25 -22.43
C SER A 400 8.59 -3.31 -20.95
N THR A 401 7.30 -3.24 -20.64
CA THR A 401 6.71 -3.70 -19.38
C THR A 401 5.49 -4.55 -19.67
N GLU A 402 5.18 -5.50 -18.79
CA GLU A 402 4.05 -6.42 -18.91
C GLU A 402 3.30 -6.48 -17.58
N PRO A 403 2.14 -7.17 -17.45
CA PRO A 403 1.48 -7.40 -16.17
C PRO A 403 2.47 -7.94 -15.11
N GLY A 404 2.39 -7.46 -13.87
CA GLY A 404 3.39 -7.72 -12.82
C GLY A 404 4.46 -6.64 -12.68
N SER A 405 4.70 -5.85 -13.75
CA SER A 405 5.57 -4.67 -13.70
C SER A 405 4.94 -3.48 -12.95
N SER A 406 3.64 -3.51 -12.67
CA SER A 406 2.90 -2.49 -11.90
C SER A 406 3.67 -2.01 -10.68
N GLY A 407 3.75 -0.69 -10.49
CA GLY A 407 4.49 -0.06 -9.39
C GLY A 407 6.01 -0.01 -9.56
N SER A 408 6.59 -0.60 -10.62
CA SER A 408 8.02 -0.50 -10.91
C SER A 408 8.46 0.95 -11.09
N GLY A 409 9.65 1.28 -10.59
CA GLY A 409 10.18 2.63 -10.60
C GLY A 409 10.54 3.11 -11.99
N LEU A 410 10.04 4.31 -12.38
CA LEU A 410 10.61 5.09 -13.47
C LEU A 410 11.94 5.66 -13.00
N LEU A 411 13.02 5.39 -13.67
CA LEU A 411 14.37 5.69 -13.23
C LEU A 411 15.06 6.64 -14.21
N THR A 412 15.83 7.59 -13.68
CA THR A 412 16.78 8.39 -14.45
C THR A 412 18.18 8.20 -13.90
N LEU A 413 19.19 8.20 -14.77
CA LEU A 413 20.56 8.09 -14.31
C LEU A 413 20.96 9.35 -13.52
N GLY A 414 21.42 9.14 -12.29
CA GLY A 414 21.86 10.21 -11.40
C GLY A 414 23.17 10.84 -11.84
N SER A 415 23.52 11.98 -11.23
CA SER A 415 24.78 12.67 -11.52
C SER A 415 25.98 11.76 -11.24
N GLY A 416 26.90 11.70 -12.17
CA GLY A 416 28.09 10.81 -12.11
C GLY A 416 27.89 9.41 -12.66
N GLY A 417 26.67 9.02 -13.08
CA GLY A 417 26.41 7.78 -13.83
C GLY A 417 26.48 6.47 -13.03
N ASN A 418 26.58 6.52 -11.71
CA ASN A 418 26.83 5.34 -10.87
C ASN A 418 25.57 4.79 -10.15
N PHE A 419 24.45 5.48 -10.23
CA PHE A 419 23.17 5.08 -9.61
C PHE A 419 22.01 5.65 -10.40
N TYR A 420 20.84 5.07 -10.19
CA TYR A 420 19.58 5.58 -10.70
C TYR A 420 18.79 6.31 -9.60
N GLU A 421 17.97 7.29 -10.01
CA GLU A 421 17.05 8.05 -9.17
C GLU A 421 15.62 7.71 -9.56
N LEU A 422 14.79 7.27 -8.59
CA LEU A 422 13.37 7.04 -8.81
C LEU A 422 12.63 8.36 -9.05
N ARG A 423 11.74 8.37 -10.05
CA ARG A 423 10.95 9.53 -10.48
C ARG A 423 9.44 9.32 -10.33
N GLY A 424 9.00 8.08 -10.15
CA GLY A 424 7.60 7.66 -10.02
C GLY A 424 7.44 6.17 -10.17
N GLY A 425 6.21 5.66 -10.24
CA GLY A 425 5.89 4.24 -10.38
C GLY A 425 4.95 3.95 -11.55
N LEU A 426 5.07 2.77 -12.15
CA LEU A 426 4.25 2.35 -13.30
C LEU A 426 2.77 2.23 -12.88
N PHE A 427 1.92 3.00 -13.53
CA PHE A 427 0.47 2.94 -13.40
C PHE A 427 -0.16 2.07 -14.49
N ALA A 428 -0.01 2.45 -15.74
CA ALA A 428 -0.73 1.85 -16.85
C ALA A 428 0.02 2.02 -18.17
N GLY A 429 -0.44 1.36 -19.21
CA GLY A 429 0.09 1.56 -20.54
C GLY A 429 -0.33 0.48 -21.50
N ASP A 430 0.13 0.61 -22.73
CA ASP A 430 -0.15 -0.33 -23.83
C ASP A 430 1.13 -0.84 -24.50
N SER A 431 2.31 -0.54 -23.94
CA SER A 431 3.55 -1.13 -24.41
C SER A 431 3.59 -2.64 -24.11
N SER A 432 4.20 -3.41 -24.97
CA SER A 432 4.48 -4.84 -24.79
C SER A 432 5.45 -5.30 -25.86
N CYS A 433 5.98 -6.52 -25.77
CA CYS A 433 6.78 -7.10 -26.85
C CYS A 433 6.03 -7.15 -28.19
N GLY A 434 4.71 -7.32 -28.15
CA GLY A 434 3.85 -7.26 -29.36
C GLY A 434 3.54 -5.83 -29.82
N ARG A 435 3.80 -4.81 -28.99
CA ARG A 435 3.55 -3.38 -29.28
C ARG A 435 4.74 -2.51 -28.89
N PRO A 436 5.85 -2.59 -29.61
CA PRO A 436 7.09 -1.88 -29.26
C PRO A 436 6.96 -0.35 -29.35
N ASN A 437 5.98 0.16 -30.11
CA ASN A 437 5.66 1.60 -30.19
C ASN A 437 4.58 2.04 -29.20
N GLY A 438 4.14 1.16 -28.31
CA GLY A 438 3.23 1.50 -27.22
C GLY A 438 3.89 2.44 -26.22
N THR A 439 3.06 3.06 -25.37
CA THR A 439 3.56 3.96 -24.33
C THR A 439 2.99 3.58 -22.98
N ASP A 440 3.78 3.81 -21.94
CA ASP A 440 3.36 3.63 -20.56
C ASP A 440 3.32 4.97 -19.84
N VAL A 441 2.53 5.02 -18.75
CA VAL A 441 2.37 6.19 -17.91
C VAL A 441 2.72 5.85 -16.47
N TYR A 442 3.48 6.74 -15.85
CA TYR A 442 4.04 6.59 -14.51
C TYR A 442 3.55 7.70 -13.60
N SER A 443 3.21 7.36 -12.37
CA SER A 443 2.97 8.35 -11.32
C SER A 443 4.16 9.30 -11.18
N ARG A 444 3.94 10.48 -10.62
CA ARG A 444 4.95 11.52 -10.51
C ARG A 444 5.37 11.73 -9.07
N LEU A 445 6.64 11.44 -8.77
CA LEU A 445 7.17 11.64 -7.41
C LEU A 445 7.18 13.12 -7.01
N ASP A 446 7.37 14.04 -7.95
CA ASP A 446 7.31 15.48 -7.69
C ASP A 446 5.91 15.95 -7.23
N VAL A 447 4.86 15.27 -7.69
CA VAL A 447 3.47 15.50 -7.24
C VAL A 447 3.20 14.82 -5.91
N ALA A 448 3.77 13.63 -5.68
CA ALA A 448 3.57 12.85 -4.48
C ALA A 448 4.38 13.36 -3.26
N LEU A 449 5.55 13.97 -3.49
CA LEU A 449 6.51 14.31 -2.44
C LEU A 449 5.91 15.11 -1.27
N PRO A 450 5.03 16.09 -1.46
CA PRO A 450 4.47 16.84 -0.33
C PRO A 450 3.73 15.97 0.69
N LEU A 451 3.09 14.90 0.23
CA LEU A 451 2.44 13.92 1.10
C LEU A 451 3.43 12.87 1.65
N LEU A 452 4.59 12.71 1.02
CA LEU A 452 5.63 11.76 1.40
C LEU A 452 6.76 12.40 2.21
N ALA A 453 6.86 13.73 2.22
CA ALA A 453 7.92 14.48 2.89
C ALA A 453 8.14 14.09 4.36
N PRO A 454 7.12 13.83 5.19
CA PRO A 454 7.32 13.38 6.56
C PRO A 454 8.12 12.09 6.70
N TYR A 455 8.18 11.29 5.65
CA TYR A 455 8.93 10.03 5.62
C TYR A 455 10.25 10.14 4.86
N LEU A 456 10.22 10.78 3.68
CA LEU A 456 11.38 10.82 2.79
C LEU A 456 12.32 11.99 3.07
N THR A 457 11.82 13.06 3.71
CA THR A 457 12.61 14.24 4.11
C THR A 457 12.26 14.70 5.51
N PRO A 458 12.40 13.83 6.55
CA PRO A 458 11.93 14.13 7.90
C PRO A 458 12.67 15.30 8.57
N ASP A 459 13.86 15.63 8.10
CA ASP A 459 14.70 16.73 8.58
C ASP A 459 14.54 18.04 7.79
N ALA A 460 13.77 18.01 6.69
CA ALA A 460 13.51 19.21 5.92
C ALA A 460 12.53 20.13 6.65
N ALA A 461 12.94 21.36 6.94
CA ALA A 461 12.01 22.37 7.39
C ALA A 461 10.97 22.63 6.27
N ASP A 462 9.69 22.44 6.56
CA ASP A 462 8.63 22.89 5.66
C ASP A 462 8.42 24.40 5.84
N PRO A 463 8.90 25.25 4.91
CA PRO A 463 8.73 26.69 5.02
C PRO A 463 7.25 27.10 4.91
N SER A 464 6.39 26.26 4.32
CA SER A 464 4.95 26.51 4.17
C SER A 464 4.15 26.16 5.42
N LYS A 465 4.76 25.45 6.37
CA LYS A 465 4.12 24.88 7.58
C LYS A 465 2.79 24.16 7.29
N LYS A 466 2.73 23.54 6.12
CA LYS A 466 1.64 22.62 5.80
C LYS A 466 1.78 21.39 6.67
N THR A 467 0.65 20.87 7.11
CA THR A 467 0.56 19.61 7.84
C THR A 467 -0.25 18.61 7.04
N ARG A 468 0.03 17.34 7.27
CA ARG A 468 -0.70 16.25 6.63
C ARG A 468 -1.84 15.81 7.53
N VAL A 469 -3.06 15.81 7.02
CA VAL A 469 -4.24 15.21 7.63
C VAL A 469 -4.32 13.77 7.17
N VAL A 470 -4.24 12.82 8.10
CA VAL A 470 -4.19 11.36 7.83
C VAL A 470 -5.52 10.74 8.17
N GLU A 471 -6.03 9.86 7.29
CA GLU A 471 -7.24 9.09 7.51
C GLU A 471 -6.93 7.71 8.12
N TYR A 472 -7.68 7.35 9.15
CA TYR A 472 -7.71 6.02 9.78
C TYR A 472 -9.10 5.42 9.67
N TYR A 473 -9.17 4.10 9.65
CA TYR A 473 -10.41 3.32 9.59
C TYR A 473 -10.47 2.30 10.72
N TYR A 474 -11.64 2.15 11.31
CA TYR A 474 -11.94 1.12 12.31
C TYR A 474 -13.04 0.19 11.81
N ALA A 475 -12.67 -1.05 11.45
CA ALA A 475 -13.59 -2.02 10.87
C ALA A 475 -14.70 -2.49 11.82
N GLY A 476 -14.50 -2.38 13.15
CA GLY A 476 -15.49 -2.81 14.15
C GLY A 476 -16.76 -1.99 14.17
N PHE A 477 -16.70 -0.70 13.77
CA PHE A 477 -17.83 0.23 13.72
C PHE A 477 -18.09 0.81 12.33
N ASP A 478 -17.26 0.46 11.33
CA ASP A 478 -17.25 1.09 10.01
C ASP A 478 -17.06 2.62 10.11
N ASP A 479 -16.12 3.06 10.97
CA ASP A 479 -15.88 4.48 11.27
C ASP A 479 -14.56 4.98 10.72
N TYR A 480 -14.53 6.28 10.38
CA TYR A 480 -13.36 6.96 9.82
C TYR A 480 -12.96 8.13 10.71
N PHE A 481 -11.65 8.23 10.97
CA PHE A 481 -11.06 9.26 11.80
C PHE A 481 -9.96 9.99 11.03
N ILE A 482 -10.00 11.33 11.02
CA ILE A 482 -8.94 12.13 10.42
C ILE A 482 -8.24 12.97 11.47
N THR A 483 -6.92 13.07 11.36
CA THR A 483 -6.12 13.90 12.26
C THR A 483 -4.86 14.45 11.61
N ALA A 484 -4.45 15.65 12.03
CA ALA A 484 -3.16 16.27 11.75
C ALA A 484 -2.24 16.29 12.98
N SER A 485 -2.71 15.84 14.15
CA SER A 485 -1.97 15.82 15.40
C SER A 485 -0.85 14.78 15.36
N PRO A 486 0.43 15.16 15.44
CA PRO A 486 1.53 14.19 15.47
C PRO A 486 1.42 13.20 16.63
N ILE A 487 0.87 13.64 17.77
CA ILE A 487 0.69 12.79 18.97
C ILE A 487 -0.37 11.72 18.69
N GLU A 488 -1.51 12.09 18.10
CA GLU A 488 -2.57 11.14 17.75
C GLU A 488 -2.11 10.17 16.65
N ILE A 489 -1.44 10.68 15.61
CA ILE A 489 -0.84 9.86 14.55
C ILE A 489 0.12 8.83 15.14
N GLN A 490 1.02 9.26 16.02
CA GLN A 490 1.97 8.35 16.68
C GLN A 490 1.27 7.32 17.55
N ALA A 491 0.24 7.72 18.30
CA ALA A 491 -0.51 6.81 19.18
C ALA A 491 -1.28 5.75 18.37
N LEU A 492 -1.95 6.17 17.28
CA LEU A 492 -2.67 5.26 16.37
C LEU A 492 -1.70 4.30 15.67
N ASP A 493 -0.60 4.80 15.12
CA ASP A 493 0.41 4.00 14.44
C ASP A 493 1.11 2.98 15.35
N ASN A 494 1.29 3.32 16.63
CA ASN A 494 1.87 2.42 17.63
C ASN A 494 0.86 1.44 18.24
N GLY A 495 -0.39 1.44 17.77
CA GLY A 495 -1.44 0.53 18.24
C GLY A 495 -1.96 0.83 19.63
N ALA A 496 -1.80 2.07 20.13
CA ALA A 496 -2.40 2.49 21.42
C ALA A 496 -3.94 2.39 21.39
N PHE A 497 -4.52 2.48 20.20
CA PHE A 497 -5.94 2.27 19.92
C PHE A 497 -6.12 1.07 18.99
N PRO A 498 -6.21 -0.16 19.53
CA PRO A 498 -6.28 -1.38 18.71
C PRO A 498 -7.48 -1.39 17.76
N GLY A 499 -7.25 -1.79 16.52
CA GLY A 499 -8.29 -1.89 15.49
C GLY A 499 -8.37 -0.69 14.55
N TRP A 500 -7.77 0.46 14.90
CA TRP A 500 -7.61 1.57 13.98
C TRP A 500 -6.41 1.33 13.06
N VAL A 501 -6.63 1.44 11.76
CA VAL A 501 -5.59 1.25 10.72
C VAL A 501 -5.62 2.41 9.73
N ARG A 502 -4.45 2.78 9.19
CA ARG A 502 -4.39 3.79 8.13
C ARG A 502 -5.11 3.30 6.87
N THR A 503 -5.89 4.18 6.24
CA THR A 503 -6.43 3.92 4.89
C THR A 503 -5.42 4.24 3.78
N GLY A 504 -4.33 4.92 4.12
CA GLY A 504 -3.36 5.48 3.19
C GLY A 504 -3.77 6.82 2.61
N LEU A 505 -5.06 7.19 2.67
CA LEU A 505 -5.55 8.47 2.17
C LEU A 505 -5.15 9.62 3.10
N SER A 506 -4.93 10.79 2.51
CA SER A 506 -4.53 11.98 3.25
C SER A 506 -4.67 13.23 2.37
N PHE A 507 -4.71 14.39 3.02
CA PHE A 507 -4.67 15.68 2.34
C PHE A 507 -3.84 16.67 3.16
N LEU A 508 -3.51 17.82 2.57
CA LEU A 508 -2.72 18.87 3.23
C LEU A 508 -3.65 19.90 3.88
N ALA A 509 -3.19 20.48 4.99
CA ALA A 509 -3.79 21.60 5.71
C ALA A 509 -2.68 22.48 6.28
N TYR A 510 -2.99 23.43 7.15
CA TYR A 510 -2.01 24.25 7.85
C TYR A 510 -2.08 23.95 9.37
N SER A 511 -0.92 23.81 10.00
CA SER A 511 -0.84 23.61 11.46
C SER A 511 -0.93 24.93 12.25
N ASP A 512 -0.65 26.07 11.58
CA ASP A 512 -0.57 27.37 12.20
C ASP A 512 -1.19 28.43 11.27
N PRO A 513 -2.21 29.17 11.72
CA PRO A 513 -2.86 30.18 10.87
C PRO A 513 -1.97 31.38 10.55
N SER A 514 -0.91 31.61 11.35
CA SER A 514 -0.02 32.76 11.15
C SER A 514 0.85 32.66 9.90
N VAL A 515 1.00 31.45 9.36
CA VAL A 515 1.79 31.15 8.14
C VAL A 515 0.93 30.69 6.98
N ALA A 516 -0.36 30.50 7.23
CA ALA A 516 -1.34 30.15 6.22
C ALA A 516 -1.76 31.37 5.38
N PRO A 517 -2.29 31.18 4.16
CA PRO A 517 -2.92 32.25 3.39
C PRO A 517 -4.06 32.91 4.18
N ALA A 518 -4.34 34.17 3.87
CA ALA A 518 -5.50 34.85 4.43
C ALA A 518 -6.80 34.09 4.08
N GLY A 519 -7.73 34.02 5.03
CA GLY A 519 -9.04 33.37 4.82
C GLY A 519 -9.06 31.87 5.14
N VAL A 520 -8.03 31.31 5.77
CA VAL A 520 -8.14 29.97 6.35
C VAL A 520 -9.07 29.98 7.56
N SER A 521 -9.78 28.86 7.75
CA SER A 521 -10.69 28.62 8.86
C SER A 521 -10.15 27.52 9.75
N PRO A 522 -10.32 27.61 11.09
CA PRO A 522 -10.03 26.49 11.98
C PRO A 522 -11.03 25.37 11.73
N VAL A 523 -10.56 24.13 11.84
CA VAL A 523 -11.41 22.95 11.75
C VAL A 523 -11.73 22.46 13.16
N CYS A 524 -13.01 22.53 13.55
CA CYS A 524 -13.49 21.95 14.78
C CYS A 524 -13.70 20.45 14.64
N ARG A 525 -13.50 19.70 15.72
CA ARG A 525 -13.80 18.27 15.82
C ARG A 525 -14.74 18.01 16.97
N PHE A 526 -15.81 17.29 16.69
CA PHE A 526 -16.76 16.81 17.69
C PHE A 526 -16.78 15.28 17.69
N TYR A 527 -16.88 14.73 18.88
CA TYR A 527 -17.05 13.31 19.14
C TYR A 527 -18.49 13.00 19.54
N LEU A 528 -19.14 12.09 18.84
CA LEU A 528 -20.44 11.55 19.17
C LEU A 528 -20.27 10.46 20.23
N LEU A 529 -20.91 10.63 21.40
CA LEU A 529 -20.80 9.68 22.49
C LEU A 529 -21.28 8.28 22.09
N PRO A 530 -20.71 7.18 22.66
CA PRO A 530 -20.94 5.81 22.21
C PRO A 530 -22.41 5.38 22.19
N GLN A 531 -23.22 5.86 23.14
CA GLN A 531 -24.66 5.56 23.19
C GLN A 531 -25.46 6.17 22.02
N PHE A 532 -24.84 7.08 21.24
CA PHE A 532 -25.46 7.73 20.08
C PHE A 532 -24.82 7.31 18.75
N GLY A 533 -23.74 6.52 18.77
CA GLY A 533 -23.16 5.98 17.55
C GLY A 533 -21.63 5.92 17.46
N ASP A 534 -20.89 6.54 18.41
CA ASP A 534 -19.41 6.45 18.51
C ASP A 534 -18.71 6.89 17.21
N SER A 535 -18.79 8.18 16.88
CA SER A 535 -18.30 8.72 15.60
C SER A 535 -17.71 10.13 15.76
N HIS A 536 -17.06 10.62 14.70
CA HIS A 536 -16.50 11.96 14.65
C HIS A 536 -17.05 12.77 13.47
N VAL A 537 -17.26 14.07 13.70
CA VAL A 537 -17.55 15.05 12.65
C VAL A 537 -16.56 16.21 12.71
N TYR A 538 -16.18 16.69 11.53
CA TYR A 538 -15.24 17.79 11.37
C TYR A 538 -15.86 18.88 10.49
N SER A 539 -15.67 20.13 10.87
CA SER A 539 -16.13 21.25 10.08
C SER A 539 -15.13 22.41 10.10
N ALA A 540 -14.94 23.02 8.96
CA ALA A 540 -14.23 24.29 8.80
C ALA A 540 -15.19 25.48 8.80
N ASP A 541 -16.52 25.26 8.79
CA ASP A 541 -17.51 26.32 8.87
C ASP A 541 -17.74 26.74 10.34
N PRO A 542 -17.38 27.97 10.75
CA PRO A 542 -17.60 28.44 12.10
C PRO A 542 -19.07 28.41 12.53
N ALA A 543 -20.00 28.60 11.57
CA ALA A 543 -21.43 28.56 11.87
C ALA A 543 -21.90 27.12 12.15
N GLU A 544 -21.38 26.13 11.42
CA GLU A 544 -21.67 24.71 11.68
C GLU A 544 -21.06 24.27 13.01
N CYS A 545 -19.81 24.66 13.32
CA CYS A 545 -19.18 24.39 14.61
C CYS A 545 -20.01 24.93 15.78
N ALA A 546 -20.41 26.21 15.71
CA ALA A 546 -21.23 26.84 16.74
C ALA A 546 -22.63 26.19 16.87
N ALA A 547 -23.24 25.83 15.73
CA ALA A 547 -24.54 25.16 15.73
C ALA A 547 -24.46 23.74 16.33
N THR A 548 -23.40 22.99 16.03
CA THR A 548 -23.18 21.65 16.60
C THR A 548 -22.99 21.72 18.11
N ALA A 549 -22.16 22.64 18.59
CA ALA A 549 -21.93 22.86 20.02
C ALA A 549 -23.21 23.20 20.79
N LEU A 550 -24.12 23.99 20.19
CA LEU A 550 -25.35 24.41 20.84
C LEU A 550 -26.47 23.38 20.73
N LYS A 551 -26.74 22.86 19.53
CA LYS A 551 -27.89 21.98 19.27
C LYS A 551 -27.72 20.58 19.82
N PHE A 552 -26.50 20.10 19.87
CA PHE A 552 -26.20 18.70 20.15
C PHE A 552 -25.29 18.51 21.37
N ALA A 553 -25.25 19.51 22.27
CA ALA A 553 -24.41 19.51 23.48
C ALA A 553 -24.59 18.29 24.41
N THR A 554 -25.69 17.53 24.27
CA THR A 554 -25.93 16.30 25.05
C THR A 554 -25.39 15.03 24.38
N SER A 555 -25.09 15.08 23.10
CA SER A 555 -24.66 13.90 22.31
C SER A 555 -23.28 14.07 21.68
N TRP A 556 -22.92 15.30 21.28
CA TRP A 556 -21.63 15.63 20.69
C TRP A 556 -20.77 16.44 21.67
N VAL A 557 -19.54 15.99 21.87
CA VAL A 557 -18.53 16.68 22.70
C VAL A 557 -17.50 17.33 21.78
N GLU A 558 -17.28 18.63 21.95
CA GLU A 558 -16.19 19.31 21.24
C GLU A 558 -14.85 18.85 21.80
N GLU A 559 -14.06 18.16 20.97
CA GLU A 559 -12.72 17.70 21.33
C GLU A 559 -11.63 18.71 20.96
N SER A 560 -11.87 19.48 19.89
CA SER A 560 -10.96 20.51 19.44
C SER A 560 -11.69 21.61 18.68
N PRO A 561 -11.54 22.89 19.05
CA PRO A 561 -12.05 24.00 18.26
C PRO A 561 -11.18 24.34 17.04
N ALA A 562 -9.94 23.85 16.99
CA ALA A 562 -8.97 24.14 15.94
C ALA A 562 -7.94 23.02 15.81
N LEU A 563 -8.33 21.89 15.20
CA LEU A 563 -7.45 20.74 14.98
C LEU A 563 -6.36 21.04 13.94
N PHE A 564 -6.73 21.74 12.90
CA PHE A 564 -5.87 22.29 11.85
C PHE A 564 -6.61 23.45 11.16
N TYR A 565 -5.95 24.12 10.20
CA TYR A 565 -6.53 25.26 9.47
C TYR A 565 -6.57 24.95 7.98
N ILE A 566 -7.68 25.35 7.30
CA ILE A 566 -7.90 25.03 5.90
C ILE A 566 -8.73 26.15 5.23
N GLN A 567 -8.63 26.30 3.92
CA GLN A 567 -9.49 27.23 3.19
C GLN A 567 -10.89 26.65 2.97
N LEU A 568 -11.90 27.52 2.97
CA LEU A 568 -13.27 27.17 2.63
C LEU A 568 -13.53 27.37 1.14
N PRO A 569 -14.44 26.60 0.53
CA PRO A 569 -14.94 26.88 -0.80
C PRO A 569 -15.84 28.12 -0.78
N ASP A 570 -16.04 28.72 -1.94
CA ASP A 570 -17.04 29.79 -2.12
C ASP A 570 -18.46 29.25 -1.86
N ARG A 571 -19.20 29.88 -0.97
CA ARG A 571 -20.54 29.42 -0.57
C ARG A 571 -21.57 29.39 -1.69
N THR A 572 -21.40 30.22 -2.71
CA THR A 572 -22.36 30.36 -3.80
C THR A 572 -22.06 29.44 -4.96
N THR A 573 -20.78 29.32 -5.30
CA THR A 573 -20.33 28.55 -6.46
C THR A 573 -19.80 27.15 -6.11
N GLY A 574 -19.41 26.90 -4.84
CA GLY A 574 -18.72 25.70 -4.41
C GLY A 574 -17.26 25.63 -4.87
N ALA A 575 -16.74 26.67 -5.51
CA ALA A 575 -15.38 26.66 -6.04
C ALA A 575 -14.34 26.80 -4.94
N CYS A 576 -13.31 25.98 -4.98
CA CYS A 576 -12.13 26.14 -4.16
C CYS A 576 -11.21 27.25 -4.70
N PRO A 577 -10.48 27.98 -3.81
CA PRO A 577 -9.48 28.95 -4.22
C PRO A 577 -8.40 28.35 -5.12
N ALA A 578 -7.75 29.19 -5.94
CA ALA A 578 -6.63 28.77 -6.77
C ALA A 578 -5.54 28.10 -5.92
N ASN A 579 -4.85 27.12 -6.48
CA ASN A 579 -3.82 26.30 -5.82
C ASN A 579 -4.33 25.48 -4.63
N THR A 580 -5.61 25.15 -4.62
CA THR A 580 -6.19 24.18 -3.69
C THR A 580 -6.99 23.11 -4.44
N ARG A 581 -7.27 22.00 -3.77
CA ARG A 581 -8.18 20.94 -4.25
C ARG A 581 -9.33 20.74 -3.27
N ALA A 582 -10.46 20.33 -3.81
CA ALA A 582 -11.67 20.08 -3.05
C ALA A 582 -11.49 18.92 -2.04
N VAL A 583 -12.05 19.08 -0.85
CA VAL A 583 -12.24 18.00 0.13
C VAL A 583 -13.74 17.83 0.31
N TYR A 584 -14.22 16.63 0.05
CA TYR A 584 -15.63 16.24 0.13
C TYR A 584 -15.93 15.52 1.42
N ARG A 585 -17.15 15.69 1.94
CA ARG A 585 -17.66 14.99 3.11
C ARG A 585 -18.81 14.06 2.71
N PHE A 586 -18.79 12.87 3.24
CA PHE A 586 -19.82 11.87 3.08
C PHE A 586 -20.33 11.39 4.43
N MET A 587 -21.64 11.18 4.53
CA MET A 587 -22.29 10.54 5.66
C MET A 587 -22.74 9.14 5.27
N ASN A 588 -22.50 8.14 6.12
CA ASN A 588 -22.98 6.79 5.89
C ASN A 588 -24.50 6.72 6.10
N ARG A 589 -25.25 6.35 5.06
CA ARG A 589 -26.72 6.26 5.09
C ARG A 589 -27.26 5.15 6.00
N THR A 590 -26.45 4.13 6.27
CA THR A 590 -26.89 2.98 7.07
C THR A 590 -27.01 3.35 8.55
N ASN A 591 -26.02 4.07 9.09
CA ASN A 591 -26.00 4.49 10.49
C ASN A 591 -26.23 5.99 10.70
N GLN A 592 -26.11 6.81 9.66
CA GLN A 592 -26.37 8.25 9.64
C GLN A 592 -25.56 9.08 10.65
N VAL A 593 -24.44 8.56 11.12
CA VAL A 593 -23.59 9.23 12.11
C VAL A 593 -22.10 9.18 11.74
N HIS A 594 -21.67 8.21 10.93
CA HIS A 594 -20.28 8.09 10.53
C HIS A 594 -20.00 8.93 9.29
N HIS A 595 -18.94 9.72 9.37
CA HIS A 595 -18.54 10.62 8.30
C HIS A 595 -17.19 10.23 7.73
N ARG A 596 -17.03 10.42 6.43
CA ARG A 596 -15.76 10.22 5.72
C ARG A 596 -15.41 11.45 4.91
N TYR A 597 -14.11 11.78 4.85
CA TYR A 597 -13.57 12.94 4.17
C TYR A 597 -12.55 12.50 3.13
N THR A 598 -12.63 13.06 1.91
CA THR A 598 -11.64 12.75 0.88
C THR A 598 -11.32 13.94 0.00
N ALA A 599 -10.06 14.08 -0.38
CA ALA A 599 -9.59 14.99 -1.39
C ALA A 599 -9.29 14.30 -2.72
N GLU A 600 -9.47 12.97 -2.79
CA GLU A 600 -9.28 12.17 -4.00
C GLU A 600 -10.58 12.14 -4.82
N VAL A 601 -10.52 12.58 -6.07
CA VAL A 601 -11.69 12.69 -6.96
C VAL A 601 -12.24 11.31 -7.31
N ASP A 602 -11.36 10.35 -7.54
CA ASP A 602 -11.75 8.97 -7.84
C ASP A 602 -12.44 8.31 -6.63
N ALA A 603 -11.93 8.51 -5.41
CA ALA A 603 -12.57 8.04 -4.19
C ALA A 603 -13.96 8.68 -3.99
N ARG A 604 -14.06 10.00 -4.22
CA ARG A 604 -15.33 10.72 -4.19
C ARG A 604 -16.33 10.14 -5.17
N ASN A 605 -15.92 9.90 -6.42
CA ASN A 605 -16.78 9.35 -7.47
C ASN A 605 -17.24 7.92 -7.14
N CYS A 606 -16.34 7.09 -6.62
CA CYS A 606 -16.69 5.74 -6.15
C CYS A 606 -17.75 5.78 -5.04
N MET A 607 -17.60 6.66 -4.03
CA MET A 607 -18.59 6.80 -2.95
C MET A 607 -19.92 7.35 -3.46
N TYR A 608 -19.90 8.30 -4.39
CA TYR A 608 -21.10 8.97 -4.89
C TYR A 608 -21.90 8.09 -5.87
N TYR A 609 -21.22 7.46 -6.84
CA TYR A 609 -21.85 6.69 -7.91
C TYR A 609 -21.86 5.17 -7.68
N GLY A 610 -21.11 4.66 -6.70
CA GLY A 610 -20.84 3.22 -6.55
C GLY A 610 -19.89 2.65 -7.61
N THR A 611 -19.57 3.45 -8.61
CA THR A 611 -18.63 3.19 -9.70
C THR A 611 -17.93 4.51 -10.03
N ASN A 612 -16.93 4.50 -10.89
CA ASN A 612 -16.32 5.75 -11.37
C ASN A 612 -16.59 5.97 -12.88
N PRO A 613 -17.85 6.29 -13.28
CA PRO A 613 -18.23 6.38 -14.69
C PRO A 613 -17.63 7.59 -15.39
N ALA A 614 -17.20 8.60 -14.65
CA ALA A 614 -16.63 9.83 -15.20
C ALA A 614 -15.11 9.74 -15.41
N SER A 615 -14.47 8.70 -14.90
CA SER A 615 -13.03 8.50 -15.04
C SER A 615 -12.71 7.72 -16.32
N ASP A 616 -11.75 8.22 -17.08
CA ASP A 616 -11.04 7.48 -18.12
C ASP A 616 -9.96 6.55 -17.54
N LYS A 617 -9.86 6.51 -16.20
CA LYS A 617 -9.17 5.51 -15.41
C LYS A 617 -10.12 4.40 -15.02
N ASP A 618 -9.65 3.17 -15.02
CA ASP A 618 -10.39 2.00 -14.52
C ASP A 618 -10.08 1.86 -13.02
N VAL A 619 -10.82 2.59 -12.18
CA VAL A 619 -10.58 2.65 -10.74
C VAL A 619 -11.36 1.53 -10.06
N ASP A 620 -10.67 0.78 -9.19
CA ASP A 620 -11.34 -0.15 -8.29
C ASP A 620 -12.08 0.62 -7.19
N CYS A 621 -13.40 0.52 -7.21
CA CYS A 621 -14.26 1.15 -6.22
C CYS A 621 -14.54 0.26 -4.99
N SER A 622 -14.04 -0.97 -4.94
CA SER A 622 -14.33 -1.90 -3.84
C SER A 622 -13.98 -1.36 -2.44
N PRO A 623 -12.90 -0.57 -2.25
CA PRO A 623 -12.58 0.03 -0.95
C PRO A 623 -13.54 1.15 -0.52
N PHE A 624 -14.45 1.58 -1.41
CA PHE A 624 -15.38 2.70 -1.20
C PHE A 624 -16.84 2.27 -1.24
N THR A 625 -17.11 0.98 -1.21
CA THR A 625 -18.47 0.43 -1.22
C THR A 625 -19.20 0.85 0.05
N GLY A 626 -20.45 1.26 -0.08
CA GLY A 626 -21.29 1.69 1.03
C GLY A 626 -22.45 2.55 0.55
N ALA A 627 -23.41 2.79 1.44
CA ALA A 627 -24.52 3.70 1.15
C ALA A 627 -24.13 5.12 1.61
N TRP A 628 -23.40 5.85 0.78
CA TRP A 628 -22.92 7.18 1.10
C TRP A 628 -23.87 8.29 0.63
N LEU A 629 -23.96 9.37 1.42
CA LEU A 629 -24.60 10.62 1.09
C LEU A 629 -23.56 11.72 1.13
N GLU A 630 -23.31 12.36 0.01
CA GLU A 630 -22.42 13.52 -0.05
C GLU A 630 -23.10 14.73 0.61
N GLU A 631 -22.40 15.40 1.51
CA GLU A 631 -22.84 16.58 2.22
C GLU A 631 -22.08 17.80 1.72
N GLY A 632 -22.80 18.76 1.17
CA GLY A 632 -22.21 19.98 0.60
C GLY A 632 -22.09 21.13 1.58
N TYR A 633 -21.25 22.11 1.21
CA TYR A 633 -21.12 23.41 1.88
C TYR A 633 -21.73 24.50 1.00
N GLY A 634 -22.77 25.20 1.52
CA GLY A 634 -23.39 26.33 0.80
C GLY A 634 -24.49 25.94 -0.17
N SER A 635 -24.70 26.76 -1.23
CA SER A 635 -25.83 26.63 -2.13
C SER A 635 -25.78 25.49 -3.13
N PRO A 636 -24.65 25.15 -3.76
CA PRO A 636 -24.63 23.96 -4.59
C PRO A 636 -24.72 22.69 -3.72
N PRO A 637 -25.70 21.81 -3.94
CA PRO A 637 -25.67 20.50 -3.35
C PRO A 637 -24.37 19.80 -3.81
N ASN A 638 -23.76 19.01 -2.94
CA ASN A 638 -22.53 18.29 -3.22
C ASN A 638 -21.29 19.19 -3.45
N ALA A 639 -21.29 20.42 -2.94
CA ALA A 639 -20.10 21.26 -2.91
C ALA A 639 -19.06 20.70 -1.92
N PRO A 640 -17.75 20.88 -2.17
CA PRO A 640 -16.73 20.52 -1.20
C PRO A 640 -16.95 21.27 0.12
N VAL A 641 -16.56 20.66 1.23
CA VAL A 641 -16.67 21.27 2.56
C VAL A 641 -15.40 21.98 3.00
N MET A 642 -14.27 21.66 2.38
CA MET A 642 -12.95 22.23 2.66
C MET A 642 -12.12 22.26 1.36
N CYS A 643 -11.06 23.07 1.35
CA CYS A 643 -10.14 23.20 0.22
C CYS A 643 -8.69 22.98 0.70
N SER A 644 -8.15 21.80 0.42
CA SER A 644 -6.78 21.40 0.76
C SER A 644 -5.78 22.18 -0.11
N PRO A 645 -4.72 22.78 0.45
CA PRO A 645 -3.68 23.39 -0.36
C PRO A 645 -3.02 22.32 -1.25
N LEU A 646 -2.70 22.72 -2.49
CA LEU A 646 -1.78 21.94 -3.29
C LEU A 646 -0.36 22.09 -2.75
N SER A 647 0.51 21.21 -3.15
CA SER A 647 1.90 21.16 -2.74
C SER A 647 2.71 22.42 -3.08
#